data_20fc9be50c5345406d55898adcaef65d
#
_entry.id   20fc9be50c5345406d55898adcaef65d
#
_cell.length_a   1.000
_cell.length_b   1.000
_cell.length_c   1.000
_cell.angle_alpha   90.00
_cell.angle_beta   90.00
_cell.angle_gamma   90.00
#
_symmetry.space_group_name_H-M   'P 1'
#
loop_
_entity.id
_entity.type
_entity.pdbx_description
1 polymer ?
#
loop_
_entity_poly.entity_id
_entity_poly.type
_entity_poly.pdbx_seq_one_letter_code
_entity_poly.pdbx_strand_id
1 'polypeptide(L)'
;MRYISCALVAALLALPSVADAHIKKIVIEKKVSPAFDGATFGSAGQYETLAGRAFGELDPNDPRNAIITDIKLAPRNANGKVEYIVSFYLVKPIDMSKASHLLWQDVPNRGGRITINPIERGYGDIGLSTGWQGDNSGRTAPGPDNDWVIVPVAKNADGSPVSGLVIGRIVNASGVNSQAMLVNANPVPYKPATLDTSKATLTTHQAETTDGKIIGEKKVAAGDWAWAKCDAQHPFPGTPDPAQICVKGGFDPKLLYQVVFTSNDAYVLGIGFAAFSDVASFFKYDAKDAEGTANPVAGQVQWVISRGQSQSGNMLRQLIALGFTQDEAKRKVYDGAWPIIAGKRISLNVRYALPDGAQKLYESGGEGAQWWTPWPDALRGLPAKSMFDRCSATNTCPKIMEHYGSAEAWALNLSPALVGTSADKDIPVPANVRRYYIPSTAHGGGRGGFSVIPEAPPMCPGPNFGTGILAADPVPHTETVNALRYHFRNWVMKDVAPPASKYPTLAGGFLVDPTKAATGFPTIPGLPADAPNGLINAGLDYDWGPEFNYVDGSGIRTKIPPTIKHVVKAKVPRVDADGNELGGVPVVLRDAPLGTYLGWNIVADGFHKGKICNYAAGMVPFARTKAERMANNDPRLSLEERYHDHGGYVEAVKTAAAKAVAEGFLLKEDADKLIKQASDSNVLAPQATASNNLR
;
A
#
# COMPACT_ATOMS: atom_id res chain seq x y z
N MET A 1 -10.23 -77.33 -35.62
CA MET A 1 -10.11 -76.80 -34.23
C MET A 1 -9.53 -75.43 -34.31
N ARG A 2 -10.39 -74.41 -34.15
CA ARG A 2 -9.92 -72.97 -34.08
C ARG A 2 -10.11 -72.51 -32.65
N TYR A 3 -9.00 -72.09 -32.02
CA TYR A 3 -9.02 -71.46 -30.70
C TYR A 3 -9.27 -69.96 -30.85
N ILE A 4 -10.34 -69.50 -30.25
CA ILE A 4 -10.68 -68.09 -30.12
C ILE A 4 -10.12 -67.64 -28.76
N SER A 5 -9.09 -66.78 -28.78
CA SER A 5 -8.58 -66.12 -27.60
C SER A 5 -9.36 -64.86 -27.31
N CYS A 6 -10.12 -64.80 -26.22
CA CYS A 6 -10.72 -63.59 -25.68
C CYS A 6 -9.68 -62.77 -24.95
N ALA A 7 -9.34 -61.58 -25.46
CA ALA A 7 -8.58 -60.62 -24.76
C ALA A 7 -9.52 -59.75 -23.89
N LEU A 8 -9.42 -59.84 -22.57
CA LEU A 8 -10.07 -58.91 -21.63
C LEU A 8 -9.27 -57.62 -21.63
N VAL A 9 -9.91 -56.54 -22.15
CA VAL A 9 -9.42 -55.17 -21.97
C VAL A 9 -9.92 -54.66 -20.61
N ALA A 10 -9.04 -54.58 -19.65
CA ALA A 10 -9.30 -53.90 -18.37
C ALA A 10 -9.26 -52.38 -18.60
N ALA A 11 -10.43 -51.71 -18.68
CA ALA A 11 -10.53 -50.28 -18.64
C ALA A 11 -10.21 -49.79 -17.20
N LEU A 12 -9.03 -49.27 -16.99
CA LEU A 12 -8.73 -48.45 -15.79
C LEU A 12 -9.60 -47.18 -15.85
N LEU A 13 -10.68 -47.18 -15.09
CA LEU A 13 -11.39 -45.96 -14.73
C LEU A 13 -10.45 -45.11 -13.87
N ALA A 14 -9.80 -44.13 -14.47
CA ALA A 14 -9.17 -43.06 -13.74
C ALA A 14 -10.27 -42.28 -13.00
N LEU A 15 -10.47 -42.59 -11.73
CA LEU A 15 -11.26 -41.74 -10.84
C LEU A 15 -10.59 -40.34 -10.86
N PRO A 16 -11.36 -39.28 -11.13
CA PRO A 16 -10.79 -37.93 -10.96
C PRO A 16 -10.31 -37.84 -9.53
N SER A 17 -9.03 -37.56 -9.34
CA SER A 17 -8.51 -37.18 -8.03
C SER A 17 -9.33 -35.97 -7.58
N VAL A 18 -10.12 -36.13 -6.53
CA VAL A 18 -10.75 -35.01 -5.85
C VAL A 18 -9.60 -34.08 -5.49
N ALA A 19 -9.54 -32.92 -6.14
CA ALA A 19 -8.56 -31.90 -5.79
C ALA A 19 -8.75 -31.61 -4.30
N ASP A 20 -7.72 -31.90 -3.52
CA ASP A 20 -7.79 -31.74 -2.07
C ASP A 20 -7.91 -30.24 -1.80
N ALA A 21 -9.08 -29.82 -1.29
CA ALA A 21 -9.37 -28.41 -1.09
C ALA A 21 -8.40 -27.82 -0.06
N HIS A 22 -7.72 -26.68 -0.42
CA HIS A 22 -6.77 -26.01 0.50
C HIS A 22 -7.45 -25.47 1.73
N ILE A 23 -8.69 -24.97 1.58
CA ILE A 23 -9.55 -24.62 2.71
C ILE A 23 -10.25 -25.90 3.19
N LYS A 24 -9.77 -26.40 4.30
CA LYS A 24 -10.32 -27.63 4.91
C LYS A 24 -11.61 -27.38 5.66
N LYS A 25 -11.77 -26.16 6.21
CA LYS A 25 -12.93 -25.79 7.02
C LYS A 25 -13.17 -24.29 6.99
N ILE A 26 -14.43 -23.88 6.90
CA ILE A 26 -14.87 -22.53 7.19
C ILE A 26 -15.77 -22.55 8.44
N VAL A 27 -15.64 -21.49 9.26
CA VAL A 27 -16.55 -21.27 10.42
C VAL A 27 -17.10 -19.87 10.28
N ILE A 28 -18.43 -19.77 10.11
CA ILE A 28 -19.14 -18.50 10.11
C ILE A 28 -19.50 -18.21 11.58
N GLU A 29 -18.89 -17.18 12.15
CA GLU A 29 -19.00 -16.83 13.57
C GLU A 29 -20.00 -15.70 13.81
N LYS A 30 -20.23 -14.87 12.78
CA LYS A 30 -21.14 -13.72 12.87
C LYS A 30 -21.87 -13.55 11.54
N LYS A 31 -23.19 -13.46 11.61
CA LYS A 31 -24.07 -13.14 10.47
C LYS A 31 -24.92 -11.94 10.83
N VAL A 32 -25.00 -10.94 9.94
CA VAL A 32 -25.92 -9.81 10.04
C VAL A 32 -26.78 -9.78 8.78
N SER A 33 -28.09 -9.94 8.93
CA SER A 33 -29.04 -9.99 7.81
C SER A 33 -30.40 -9.42 8.23
N PRO A 34 -30.87 -8.29 7.64
CA PRO A 34 -30.14 -7.45 6.71
C PRO A 34 -29.00 -6.67 7.39
N ALA A 35 -27.93 -6.44 6.65
CA ALA A 35 -26.81 -5.59 7.06
C ALA A 35 -27.04 -4.12 6.66
N PHE A 36 -26.11 -3.22 7.07
CA PHE A 36 -26.15 -1.79 6.71
C PHE A 36 -27.47 -1.12 7.09
N ASP A 37 -27.94 -1.38 8.32
CA ASP A 37 -29.19 -0.85 8.87
C ASP A 37 -30.43 -1.13 7.99
N GLY A 38 -30.39 -2.24 7.24
CA GLY A 38 -31.47 -2.64 6.34
C GLY A 38 -31.54 -1.84 5.04
N ALA A 39 -30.52 -1.05 4.70
CA ALA A 39 -30.51 -0.25 3.47
C ALA A 39 -30.63 -1.10 2.21
N THR A 40 -31.34 -0.55 1.23
CA THR A 40 -31.52 -1.14 -0.11
C THR A 40 -30.58 -0.46 -1.11
N PHE A 41 -29.88 -1.26 -1.92
CA PHE A 41 -28.90 -0.79 -2.89
C PHE A 41 -29.35 -1.06 -4.32
N GLY A 42 -29.88 -0.05 -4.99
CA GLY A 42 -30.34 -0.14 -6.39
C GLY A 42 -31.25 -1.36 -6.64
N SER A 43 -31.03 -2.06 -7.76
CA SER A 43 -31.75 -3.29 -8.10
C SER A 43 -31.29 -4.52 -7.31
N ALA A 44 -30.12 -4.48 -6.69
CA ALA A 44 -29.56 -5.58 -5.91
C ALA A 44 -30.31 -5.81 -4.57
N GLY A 45 -31.00 -4.80 -4.07
CA GLY A 45 -31.78 -4.93 -2.82
C GLY A 45 -30.92 -4.88 -1.58
N GLN A 46 -31.32 -5.61 -0.55
CA GLN A 46 -30.64 -5.68 0.73
C GLN A 46 -29.46 -6.65 0.69
N TYR A 47 -28.50 -6.42 1.57
CA TYR A 47 -27.29 -7.22 1.73
C TYR A 47 -27.23 -7.88 3.10
N GLU A 48 -26.46 -8.95 3.16
CA GLU A 48 -26.03 -9.57 4.42
C GLU A 48 -24.52 -9.68 4.50
N THR A 49 -24.01 -9.78 5.70
CA THR A 49 -22.58 -9.97 5.97
C THR A 49 -22.35 -11.24 6.78
N LEU A 50 -21.28 -11.95 6.41
CA LEU A 50 -20.83 -13.16 7.08
C LEU A 50 -19.37 -12.97 7.45
N ALA A 51 -19.02 -13.14 8.71
CA ALA A 51 -17.65 -13.03 9.19
C ALA A 51 -17.25 -14.30 9.91
N GLY A 52 -15.98 -14.70 9.76
CA GLY A 52 -15.50 -15.90 10.40
C GLY A 52 -14.07 -16.25 10.03
N ARG A 53 -13.75 -17.53 10.17
CA ARG A 53 -12.40 -18.07 9.93
C ARG A 53 -12.42 -19.19 8.90
N ALA A 54 -11.36 -19.23 8.10
CA ALA A 54 -11.02 -20.34 7.24
C ALA A 54 -9.75 -21.02 7.77
N PHE A 55 -9.77 -22.33 7.81
CA PHE A 55 -8.66 -23.19 8.23
C PHE A 55 -8.12 -23.85 6.97
N GLY A 56 -6.87 -23.58 6.66
CA GLY A 56 -6.22 -24.10 5.46
C GLY A 56 -4.94 -24.86 5.77
N GLU A 57 -4.50 -25.62 4.80
CA GLU A 57 -3.24 -26.34 4.84
C GLU A 57 -2.52 -26.26 3.49
N LEU A 58 -1.20 -26.21 3.50
CA LEU A 58 -0.33 -26.12 2.33
C LEU A 58 0.57 -27.36 2.24
N ASP A 59 0.76 -27.87 1.03
CA ASP A 59 1.81 -28.84 0.77
C ASP A 59 3.17 -28.09 0.65
N PRO A 60 4.11 -28.27 1.58
CA PRO A 60 5.41 -27.62 1.50
C PRO A 60 6.30 -28.13 0.35
N ASN A 61 5.90 -29.22 -0.32
CA ASN A 61 6.58 -29.78 -1.48
C ASN A 61 5.94 -29.36 -2.81
N ASP A 62 4.75 -28.76 -2.79
CA ASP A 62 4.13 -28.23 -4.00
C ASP A 62 5.02 -27.09 -4.59
N PRO A 63 5.30 -27.12 -5.90
CA PRO A 63 6.11 -26.08 -6.56
C PRO A 63 5.62 -24.64 -6.35
N ARG A 64 4.30 -24.46 -6.21
CA ARG A 64 3.69 -23.16 -5.91
C ARG A 64 4.12 -22.63 -4.54
N ASN A 65 4.17 -23.51 -3.54
CA ASN A 65 4.46 -23.15 -2.15
C ASN A 65 5.96 -23.16 -1.83
N ALA A 66 6.78 -23.82 -2.66
CA ALA A 66 8.24 -23.92 -2.47
C ALA A 66 8.95 -22.55 -2.45
N ILE A 67 8.31 -21.51 -3.02
CA ILE A 67 8.81 -20.12 -2.98
C ILE A 67 8.69 -19.48 -1.60
N ILE A 68 7.84 -20.00 -0.71
CA ILE A 68 7.62 -19.44 0.62
C ILE A 68 8.87 -19.69 1.47
N THR A 69 9.50 -18.62 1.89
CA THR A 69 10.68 -18.67 2.75
C THR A 69 10.36 -19.43 4.03
N ASP A 70 11.24 -20.38 4.38
CA ASP A 70 11.13 -21.24 5.58
C ASP A 70 9.92 -22.18 5.62
N ILE A 71 9.16 -22.38 4.54
CA ILE A 71 8.01 -23.30 4.52
C ILE A 71 8.41 -24.74 4.95
N LYS A 72 9.62 -25.16 4.61
CA LYS A 72 10.15 -26.48 4.98
C LYS A 72 10.49 -26.60 6.46
N LEU A 73 10.70 -25.49 7.14
CA LEU A 73 10.97 -25.39 8.57
C LEU A 73 9.70 -25.18 9.41
N ALA A 74 8.54 -25.01 8.75
CA ALA A 74 7.26 -24.88 9.43
C ALA A 74 6.84 -26.23 10.05
N PRO A 75 6.24 -26.22 11.26
CA PRO A 75 5.61 -27.40 11.84
C PRO A 75 4.57 -28.01 10.88
N ARG A 76 4.44 -29.34 10.93
CA ARG A 76 3.56 -30.10 10.04
C ARG A 76 2.52 -30.86 10.85
N ASN A 77 1.32 -30.98 10.30
CA ASN A 77 0.28 -31.85 10.83
C ASN A 77 0.56 -33.34 10.50
N ALA A 78 -0.35 -34.21 10.93
CA ALA A 78 -0.23 -35.67 10.71
C ALA A 78 -0.16 -36.06 9.22
N ASN A 79 -0.67 -35.22 8.31
CA ASN A 79 -0.65 -35.41 6.86
C ASN A 79 0.60 -34.79 6.20
N GLY A 80 1.56 -34.28 6.98
CA GLY A 80 2.76 -33.63 6.49
C GLY A 80 2.54 -32.23 5.90
N LYS A 81 1.37 -31.62 6.10
CA LYS A 81 0.99 -30.30 5.60
C LYS A 81 1.24 -29.22 6.65
N VAL A 82 1.42 -27.98 6.18
CA VAL A 82 1.59 -26.77 7.00
C VAL A 82 0.25 -26.08 7.15
N GLU A 83 -0.20 -25.88 8.37
CA GLU A 83 -1.51 -25.31 8.68
C GLU A 83 -1.45 -23.79 8.89
N TYR A 84 -2.57 -23.11 8.54
CA TYR A 84 -2.80 -21.71 8.83
C TYR A 84 -4.29 -21.45 9.16
N ILE A 85 -4.55 -20.34 9.84
CA ILE A 85 -5.91 -19.88 10.13
C ILE A 85 -6.01 -18.43 9.64
N VAL A 86 -7.04 -18.13 8.86
CA VAL A 86 -7.24 -16.80 8.28
C VAL A 86 -8.69 -16.34 8.47
N SER A 87 -8.89 -15.07 8.84
CA SER A 87 -10.22 -14.47 8.88
C SER A 87 -10.72 -14.13 7.50
N PHE A 88 -12.05 -14.14 7.35
CA PHE A 88 -12.75 -13.60 6.19
C PHE A 88 -13.98 -12.79 6.61
N TYR A 89 -14.31 -11.80 5.79
CA TYR A 89 -15.54 -11.03 5.88
C TYR A 89 -16.20 -10.94 4.51
N LEU A 90 -17.31 -11.64 4.34
CA LEU A 90 -18.06 -11.74 3.09
C LEU A 90 -19.28 -10.82 3.13
N VAL A 91 -19.51 -10.05 2.08
CA VAL A 91 -20.65 -9.16 1.88
C VAL A 91 -21.35 -9.56 0.60
N LYS A 92 -22.64 -9.89 0.65
CA LYS A 92 -23.37 -10.38 -0.52
C LYS A 92 -24.84 -9.94 -0.50
N PRO A 93 -25.49 -9.87 -1.68
CA PRO A 93 -26.96 -9.72 -1.72
C PRO A 93 -27.66 -10.83 -0.92
N ILE A 94 -28.75 -10.50 -0.23
CA ILE A 94 -29.61 -11.52 0.40
C ILE A 94 -30.23 -12.39 -0.70
N ASP A 95 -30.76 -11.75 -1.75
CA ASP A 95 -31.26 -12.41 -2.95
C ASP A 95 -30.13 -12.59 -3.97
N MET A 96 -29.48 -13.75 -3.96
CA MET A 96 -28.35 -14.05 -4.84
C MET A 96 -28.70 -14.08 -6.35
N SER A 97 -29.98 -14.15 -6.73
CA SER A 97 -30.38 -14.01 -8.13
C SER A 97 -30.10 -12.62 -8.70
N LYS A 98 -29.85 -11.63 -7.82
CA LYS A 98 -29.50 -10.26 -8.15
C LYS A 98 -28.00 -9.99 -8.08
N ALA A 99 -27.19 -11.01 -7.78
CA ALA A 99 -25.74 -10.87 -7.76
C ALA A 99 -25.18 -10.65 -9.17
N SER A 100 -24.17 -9.81 -9.29
CA SER A 100 -23.48 -9.53 -10.57
C SER A 100 -22.50 -10.63 -10.98
N HIS A 101 -22.26 -11.60 -10.13
CA HIS A 101 -21.24 -12.64 -10.25
C HIS A 101 -19.79 -12.14 -10.15
N LEU A 102 -19.57 -10.87 -9.81
CA LEU A 102 -18.26 -10.30 -9.53
C LEU A 102 -17.99 -10.27 -8.03
N LEU A 103 -16.86 -10.86 -7.63
CA LEU A 103 -16.33 -10.78 -6.28
C LEU A 103 -15.15 -9.81 -6.25
N TRP A 104 -15.22 -8.81 -5.39
CA TRP A 104 -14.11 -7.94 -5.01
C TRP A 104 -13.44 -8.50 -3.76
N GLN A 105 -12.18 -8.95 -3.89
CA GLN A 105 -11.38 -9.31 -2.73
C GLN A 105 -10.51 -8.13 -2.31
N ASP A 106 -10.81 -7.58 -1.14
CA ASP A 106 -10.07 -6.48 -0.54
C ASP A 106 -8.91 -6.98 0.33
N VAL A 107 -7.74 -6.35 0.17
CA VAL A 107 -6.57 -6.58 1.01
C VAL A 107 -6.61 -5.60 2.18
N PRO A 108 -6.91 -6.04 3.43
CA PRO A 108 -6.95 -5.14 4.58
C PRO A 108 -5.56 -4.63 4.92
N ASN A 109 -5.44 -3.31 5.15
CA ASN A 109 -4.19 -2.70 5.61
C ASN A 109 -4.13 -2.80 7.14
N ARG A 110 -3.10 -3.49 7.67
CA ARG A 110 -2.94 -3.69 9.13
C ARG A 110 -4.18 -4.28 9.81
N GLY A 111 -4.88 -5.21 9.12
CA GLY A 111 -6.12 -5.80 9.61
C GLY A 111 -7.32 -4.86 9.60
N GLY A 112 -7.17 -3.65 9.07
CA GLY A 112 -8.26 -2.70 8.86
C GLY A 112 -9.18 -3.19 7.76
N ARG A 113 -10.34 -3.75 8.14
CA ARG A 113 -11.33 -4.31 7.22
C ARG A 113 -11.82 -3.29 6.21
N ILE A 114 -11.82 -3.68 4.95
CA ILE A 114 -12.39 -2.92 3.84
C ILE A 114 -13.49 -3.78 3.22
N THR A 115 -14.55 -3.15 2.74
CA THR A 115 -15.61 -3.84 2.01
C THR A 115 -16.12 -3.00 0.84
N ILE A 116 -16.88 -3.63 -0.05
CA ILE A 116 -17.53 -2.97 -1.17
C ILE A 116 -18.41 -1.79 -0.71
N ASN A 117 -18.30 -0.69 -1.45
CA ASN A 117 -19.02 0.55 -1.17
C ASN A 117 -20.48 0.53 -1.67
N PRO A 118 -21.31 1.56 -1.40
CA PRO A 118 -22.68 1.61 -1.86
C PRO A 118 -22.86 1.51 -3.39
N ILE A 119 -21.92 2.02 -4.19
CA ILE A 119 -21.96 1.95 -5.66
C ILE A 119 -21.81 0.50 -6.11
N GLU A 120 -20.84 -0.22 -5.58
CA GLU A 120 -20.58 -1.63 -5.89
C GLU A 120 -21.74 -2.52 -5.43
N ARG A 121 -22.30 -2.25 -4.24
CA ARG A 121 -23.53 -2.90 -3.77
C ARG A 121 -24.71 -2.63 -4.69
N GLY A 122 -24.83 -1.41 -5.23
CA GLY A 122 -25.85 -1.06 -6.22
C GLY A 122 -25.77 -1.88 -7.52
N TYR A 123 -24.57 -2.35 -7.87
CA TYR A 123 -24.36 -3.25 -9.01
C TYR A 123 -24.61 -4.73 -8.69
N GLY A 124 -24.87 -5.11 -7.46
CA GLY A 124 -25.00 -6.50 -7.05
C GLY A 124 -23.67 -7.22 -6.84
N ASP A 125 -22.57 -6.50 -6.67
CA ASP A 125 -21.25 -7.08 -6.49
C ASP A 125 -21.12 -7.76 -5.11
N ILE A 126 -20.26 -8.77 -5.03
CA ILE A 126 -19.93 -9.50 -3.80
C ILE A 126 -18.61 -8.95 -3.27
N GLY A 127 -18.52 -8.70 -1.95
CA GLY A 127 -17.30 -8.23 -1.28
C GLY A 127 -16.70 -9.30 -0.40
N LEU A 128 -15.38 -9.41 -0.40
CA LEU A 128 -14.61 -10.31 0.45
C LEU A 128 -13.42 -9.55 1.01
N SER A 129 -13.26 -9.46 2.32
CA SER A 129 -12.02 -9.03 2.97
C SER A 129 -11.36 -10.26 3.60
N THR A 130 -10.05 -10.40 3.42
CA THR A 130 -9.32 -11.60 3.86
C THR A 130 -8.02 -11.22 4.54
N GLY A 131 -7.74 -11.77 5.72
CA GLY A 131 -6.46 -11.61 6.41
C GLY A 131 -5.29 -12.12 5.57
N TRP A 132 -4.15 -11.44 5.66
CA TRP A 132 -2.93 -11.83 4.94
C TRP A 132 -1.65 -11.59 5.74
N GLN A 133 -1.71 -10.72 6.73
CA GLN A 133 -0.55 -10.21 7.46
C GLN A 133 -0.35 -10.98 8.78
N GLY A 134 0.64 -11.86 8.81
CA GLY A 134 0.93 -12.73 9.96
C GLY A 134 1.82 -12.08 11.03
N ASP A 135 2.48 -10.95 10.73
CA ASP A 135 3.25 -10.17 11.70
C ASP A 135 2.36 -9.41 12.70
N ASN A 136 1.06 -9.46 12.52
CA ASN A 136 0.07 -8.99 13.50
C ASN A 136 -0.28 -10.02 14.59
N SER A 137 0.31 -11.20 14.56
CA SER A 137 -0.05 -12.35 15.40
C SER A 137 0.15 -12.15 16.91
N GLY A 138 0.89 -11.13 17.34
CA GLY A 138 0.97 -10.73 18.75
C GLY A 138 -0.31 -10.12 19.32
N ARG A 139 -1.36 -9.97 18.50
CA ARG A 139 -2.68 -9.44 18.84
C ARG A 139 -3.71 -10.56 18.97
N THR A 140 -4.99 -10.21 19.03
CA THR A 140 -6.10 -11.17 19.04
C THR A 140 -6.03 -12.12 17.84
N ALA A 141 -6.42 -13.38 18.08
CA ALA A 141 -6.55 -14.38 17.01
C ALA A 141 -7.50 -13.90 15.90
N PRO A 142 -7.38 -14.43 14.68
CA PRO A 142 -8.35 -14.19 13.62
C PRO A 142 -9.77 -14.48 14.09
N GLY A 143 -10.71 -13.63 13.74
CA GLY A 143 -12.09 -13.75 14.19
C GLY A 143 -13.03 -12.83 13.42
N PRO A 144 -14.30 -12.75 13.85
CA PRO A 144 -15.33 -12.04 13.10
C PRO A 144 -15.15 -10.52 13.06
N ASP A 145 -14.31 -9.95 13.92
CA ASP A 145 -14.14 -8.50 14.05
C ASP A 145 -12.76 -8.00 13.59
N ASN A 146 -11.91 -8.88 13.07
CA ASN A 146 -10.58 -8.50 12.55
C ASN A 146 -10.19 -9.34 11.33
N ASP A 147 -9.23 -8.83 10.53
CA ASP A 147 -8.76 -9.48 9.31
C ASP A 147 -7.27 -9.83 9.43
N TRP A 148 -6.99 -10.92 10.12
CA TRP A 148 -5.67 -11.45 10.40
C TRP A 148 -5.44 -12.83 9.78
N VAL A 149 -4.15 -13.24 9.74
CA VAL A 149 -3.75 -14.64 9.51
C VAL A 149 -2.82 -15.10 10.62
N ILE A 150 -3.00 -16.32 11.11
CA ILE A 150 -2.02 -17.01 11.94
C ILE A 150 -1.17 -17.86 11.01
N VAL A 151 0.13 -17.65 11.09
CA VAL A 151 1.16 -18.44 10.41
C VAL A 151 2.04 -19.14 11.44
N PRO A 152 2.63 -20.31 11.13
CA PRO A 152 3.51 -21.01 12.06
C PRO A 152 4.84 -20.26 12.23
N VAL A 153 5.51 -20.57 13.35
CA VAL A 153 6.90 -20.19 13.61
C VAL A 153 7.80 -21.32 13.13
N ALA A 154 8.80 -20.99 12.32
CA ALA A 154 9.80 -21.94 11.83
C ALA A 154 10.65 -22.50 12.96
N LYS A 155 11.04 -23.77 12.86
CA LYS A 155 11.92 -24.47 13.79
C LYS A 155 12.98 -25.23 13.05
N ASN A 156 14.16 -25.36 13.66
CA ASN A 156 15.20 -26.25 13.19
C ASN A 156 14.75 -27.72 13.31
N ALA A 157 15.45 -28.64 12.63
CA ALA A 157 15.11 -30.05 12.62
C ALA A 157 15.14 -30.70 14.03
N ASP A 158 15.94 -30.18 14.95
CA ASP A 158 16.03 -30.60 16.35
C ASP A 158 14.95 -29.95 17.25
N GLY A 159 14.03 -29.15 16.68
CA GLY A 159 12.99 -28.44 17.40
C GLY A 159 13.43 -27.10 18.02
N SER A 160 14.71 -26.75 17.93
CA SER A 160 15.20 -25.46 18.44
C SER A 160 14.68 -24.30 17.62
N PRO A 161 14.60 -23.06 18.19
CA PRO A 161 14.19 -21.88 17.47
C PRO A 161 15.11 -21.56 16.28
N VAL A 162 14.53 -21.03 15.22
CA VAL A 162 15.29 -20.38 14.14
C VAL A 162 15.53 -18.94 14.58
N SER A 163 16.78 -18.63 14.93
CA SER A 163 17.15 -17.29 15.41
C SER A 163 17.59 -16.37 14.25
N GLY A 164 17.43 -15.06 14.44
CA GLY A 164 17.90 -14.07 13.48
C GLY A 164 17.89 -12.66 14.04
N LEU A 165 18.58 -11.75 13.33
CA LEU A 165 18.68 -10.35 13.74
C LEU A 165 17.44 -9.55 13.29
N VAL A 166 17.01 -8.67 14.18
CA VAL A 166 15.92 -7.71 13.96
C VAL A 166 16.39 -6.31 14.31
N ILE A 167 15.90 -5.31 13.58
CA ILE A 167 16.16 -3.90 13.81
C ILE A 167 14.89 -3.20 14.25
N GLY A 168 15.00 -2.34 15.28
CA GLY A 168 13.95 -1.43 15.72
C GLY A 168 14.49 0.00 15.83
N ARG A 169 13.62 1.00 15.70
CA ARG A 169 14.02 2.42 15.74
C ARG A 169 13.01 3.24 16.54
N ILE A 170 13.50 4.28 17.22
CA ILE A 170 12.71 5.19 18.05
C ILE A 170 13.11 6.61 17.67
N VAL A 171 12.15 7.46 17.30
CA VAL A 171 12.40 8.85 16.91
C VAL A 171 11.53 9.80 17.73
N ASN A 172 12.00 11.04 17.92
CA ASN A 172 11.31 12.11 18.63
C ASN A 172 10.82 11.71 20.04
N ALA A 173 11.50 10.76 20.67
CA ALA A 173 11.24 10.34 22.03
C ALA A 173 11.92 11.31 23.01
N SER A 174 11.28 11.60 24.14
CA SER A 174 11.83 12.50 25.16
C SER A 174 11.47 12.03 26.57
N GLY A 175 12.34 12.38 27.53
CA GLY A 175 12.11 12.12 28.95
C GLY A 175 12.35 10.67 29.36
N VAL A 176 11.93 10.36 30.60
CA VAL A 176 12.31 9.11 31.29
C VAL A 176 11.39 7.92 31.02
N ASN A 177 10.26 8.16 30.33
CA ASN A 177 9.32 7.09 30.05
C ASN A 177 9.87 6.13 28.98
N SER A 178 9.63 4.84 29.15
CA SER A 178 9.98 3.84 28.14
C SER A 178 9.28 4.08 26.82
N GLN A 179 9.91 3.61 25.75
CA GLN A 179 9.38 3.71 24.39
C GLN A 179 9.28 2.33 23.75
N ALA A 180 8.20 2.11 23.03
CA ALA A 180 8.09 0.97 22.15
C ALA A 180 8.99 1.15 20.92
N MET A 181 9.58 0.06 20.45
CA MET A 181 10.27 0.06 19.17
C MET A 181 9.28 0.34 18.06
N LEU A 182 9.51 1.40 17.32
CA LEU A 182 8.67 1.77 16.20
C LEU A 182 9.17 1.07 14.95
N VAL A 183 8.54 -0.02 14.60
CA VAL A 183 8.50 -0.54 13.25
C VAL A 183 7.18 -0.07 12.69
N ASN A 184 7.23 0.81 11.76
CA ASN A 184 6.19 1.54 11.05
C ASN A 184 4.74 1.01 11.20
N ALA A 185 4.29 0.67 12.29
CA ALA A 185 3.02 0.33 12.84
C ALA A 185 3.11 -0.88 13.78
N ASN A 186 2.46 -0.74 14.67
CA ASN A 186 1.86 -1.60 15.63
C ASN A 186 1.42 -2.97 15.08
N PRO A 187 1.88 -4.07 15.68
CA PRO A 187 2.85 -4.19 16.75
C PRO A 187 4.25 -4.47 16.23
N VAL A 188 5.25 -4.31 17.10
CA VAL A 188 6.56 -4.92 16.84
C VAL A 188 6.35 -6.44 16.84
N PRO A 189 6.54 -7.13 15.73
CA PRO A 189 6.17 -8.53 15.64
C PRO A 189 7.13 -9.44 16.41
N TYR A 190 8.37 -8.95 16.69
CA TYR A 190 9.45 -9.76 17.20
C TYR A 190 9.89 -9.31 18.58
N LYS A 191 10.06 -10.29 19.49
CA LYS A 191 10.60 -10.07 20.83
C LYS A 191 12.09 -10.41 20.86
N PRO A 192 12.89 -9.76 21.70
CA PRO A 192 14.27 -10.17 21.93
C PRO A 192 14.32 -11.58 22.53
N ALA A 193 15.26 -12.39 22.05
CA ALA A 193 15.48 -13.75 22.55
C ALA A 193 15.91 -13.75 24.03
N THR A 194 16.46 -12.65 24.53
CA THR A 194 16.85 -12.43 25.91
C THR A 194 16.74 -10.94 26.25
N LEU A 195 16.46 -10.62 27.52
CA LEU A 195 16.47 -9.25 28.03
C LEU A 195 17.88 -8.76 28.41
N ASP A 196 18.92 -9.59 28.26
CA ASP A 196 20.31 -9.20 28.46
C ASP A 196 20.76 -8.23 27.36
N THR A 197 20.90 -6.96 27.72
CA THR A 197 21.29 -5.87 26.82
C THR A 197 22.71 -6.03 26.25
N SER A 198 23.56 -6.86 26.85
CA SER A 198 24.88 -7.19 26.30
C SER A 198 24.80 -8.00 25.00
N LYS A 199 23.66 -8.66 24.74
CA LYS A 199 23.34 -9.45 23.54
C LYS A 199 22.63 -8.64 22.45
N ALA A 200 22.42 -7.34 22.68
CA ALA A 200 21.83 -6.42 21.72
C ALA A 200 22.71 -5.16 21.59
N THR A 201 22.45 -4.36 20.56
CA THR A 201 23.17 -3.11 20.36
C THR A 201 22.14 -1.99 20.28
N LEU A 202 22.28 -0.97 21.13
CA LEU A 202 21.55 0.27 21.03
C LEU A 202 22.53 1.36 20.58
N THR A 203 22.20 2.09 19.50
CA THR A 203 22.94 3.25 19.00
C THR A 203 22.06 4.48 18.95
N THR A 204 22.67 5.65 18.99
CA THR A 204 22.00 6.93 18.73
C THR A 204 22.58 7.57 17.47
N HIS A 205 21.73 8.23 16.67
CA HIS A 205 22.13 8.99 15.50
C HIS A 205 21.74 10.45 15.67
N GLN A 206 22.63 11.38 15.32
CA GLN A 206 22.34 12.82 15.32
C GLN A 206 21.57 13.25 14.08
N ALA A 207 21.86 12.64 12.93
CA ALA A 207 21.15 12.88 11.68
C ALA A 207 21.35 11.71 10.73
N GLU A 208 20.48 11.63 9.72
CA GLU A 208 20.57 10.72 8.58
C GLU A 208 20.35 11.51 7.30
N THR A 209 21.14 11.22 6.27
CA THR A 209 20.99 11.84 4.96
C THR A 209 20.07 11.02 4.05
N THR A 210 19.54 11.61 2.99
CA THR A 210 18.70 10.93 2.00
C THR A 210 19.47 9.89 1.17
N ASP A 211 20.81 9.98 1.12
CA ASP A 211 21.68 9.00 0.51
C ASP A 211 22.16 7.90 1.47
N GLY A 212 21.59 7.85 2.68
CA GLY A 212 21.77 6.75 3.61
C GLY A 212 22.96 6.88 4.58
N LYS A 213 23.62 8.04 4.66
CA LYS A 213 24.71 8.25 5.62
C LYS A 213 24.17 8.54 7.00
N ILE A 214 24.75 7.89 8.01
CA ILE A 214 24.48 8.15 9.42
C ILE A 214 25.51 9.13 9.95
N ILE A 215 25.06 10.18 10.62
CA ILE A 215 25.90 11.24 11.19
C ILE A 215 25.84 11.15 12.70
N GLY A 216 27.01 11.19 13.35
CA GLY A 216 27.12 11.23 14.80
C GLY A 216 26.60 9.96 15.49
N GLU A 217 26.82 8.79 14.89
CA GLU A 217 26.47 7.51 15.51
C GLU A 217 27.28 7.30 16.80
N LYS A 218 26.58 6.92 17.88
CA LYS A 218 27.19 6.56 19.16
C LYS A 218 26.51 5.32 19.73
N LYS A 219 27.33 4.38 20.24
CA LYS A 219 26.82 3.21 20.96
C LYS A 219 26.44 3.61 22.39
N VAL A 220 25.26 3.20 22.85
CA VAL A 220 24.83 3.28 24.25
C VAL A 220 25.38 2.06 24.99
N ALA A 221 26.02 2.29 26.13
CA ALA A 221 26.57 1.18 26.93
C ALA A 221 25.45 0.24 27.40
N ALA A 222 25.73 -1.07 27.46
CA ALA A 222 24.71 -2.06 27.83
C ALA A 222 24.08 -1.84 29.22
N GLY A 223 24.82 -1.24 30.15
CA GLY A 223 24.31 -0.88 31.48
C GLY A 223 23.51 0.43 31.54
N ASP A 224 23.41 1.18 30.45
CA ASP A 224 22.73 2.47 30.41
C ASP A 224 21.37 2.40 29.67
N TRP A 225 20.89 1.21 29.34
CA TRP A 225 19.56 0.96 28.82
C TRP A 225 19.03 -0.42 29.22
N ALA A 226 17.73 -0.64 29.17
CA ALA A 226 17.09 -1.90 29.54
C ALA A 226 15.88 -2.20 28.64
N TRP A 227 15.62 -3.49 28.43
CA TRP A 227 14.33 -3.98 27.96
C TRP A 227 13.33 -3.90 29.13
N ALA A 228 12.66 -2.77 29.26
CA ALA A 228 11.83 -2.51 30.42
C ALA A 228 10.76 -1.45 30.14
N LYS A 229 9.68 -1.52 30.92
CA LYS A 229 8.73 -0.45 31.09
C LYS A 229 9.20 0.43 32.24
N CYS A 230 9.44 1.71 31.99
CA CYS A 230 9.74 2.70 33.01
C CYS A 230 8.95 3.98 32.83
N ASP A 231 8.77 4.70 33.93
CA ASP A 231 8.12 5.99 34.05
C ASP A 231 8.72 6.76 35.25
N ALA A 232 8.18 7.91 35.60
CA ALA A 232 8.65 8.72 36.71
C ALA A 232 8.54 8.00 38.08
N GLN A 233 7.56 7.08 38.26
CA GLN A 233 7.32 6.31 39.47
C GLN A 233 8.20 5.06 39.53
N HIS A 234 8.54 4.50 38.34
CA HIS A 234 9.38 3.33 38.21
C HIS A 234 10.56 3.67 37.29
N PRO A 235 11.56 4.44 37.82
CA PRO A 235 12.68 4.91 37.01
C PRO A 235 13.59 3.75 36.54
N PHE A 236 14.54 4.07 35.69
CA PHE A 236 15.56 3.12 35.23
C PHE A 236 16.12 2.27 36.36
N PRO A 237 16.28 0.94 36.20
CA PRO A 237 16.08 0.17 34.95
C PRO A 237 14.63 -0.21 34.64
N GLY A 238 13.64 0.13 35.48
CA GLY A 238 12.23 -0.14 35.28
C GLY A 238 11.83 -1.61 35.51
N THR A 239 10.63 -1.97 35.09
CA THR A 239 10.12 -3.35 35.14
C THR A 239 10.40 -4.06 33.82
N PRO A 240 11.01 -5.26 33.80
CA PRO A 240 11.33 -5.97 32.58
C PRO A 240 10.15 -6.12 31.62
N ASP A 241 10.32 -5.69 30.36
CA ASP A 241 9.32 -5.76 29.31
C ASP A 241 10.02 -5.91 27.95
N PRO A 242 9.79 -7.01 27.21
CA PRO A 242 10.43 -7.26 25.91
C PRO A 242 9.97 -6.32 24.80
N ALA A 243 8.87 -5.58 24.98
CA ALA A 243 8.30 -4.69 23.97
C ALA A 243 8.75 -3.23 24.14
N GLN A 244 9.44 -2.90 25.22
CA GLN A 244 9.78 -1.52 25.59
C GLN A 244 11.28 -1.36 25.83
N ILE A 245 11.77 -0.16 25.54
CA ILE A 245 13.15 0.24 25.84
C ILE A 245 13.11 1.41 26.82
N CYS A 246 13.90 1.28 27.89
CA CYS A 246 14.17 2.33 28.88
C CYS A 246 15.63 2.75 28.78
N VAL A 247 15.90 4.06 28.78
CA VAL A 247 17.25 4.62 28.72
C VAL A 247 17.55 5.37 30.01
N LYS A 248 18.70 5.13 30.60
CA LYS A 248 19.19 5.82 31.79
C LYS A 248 19.33 7.33 31.53
N GLY A 249 18.65 8.11 32.33
CA GLY A 249 18.59 9.59 32.14
C GLY A 249 17.55 10.01 31.10
N GLY A 250 16.86 9.08 30.45
CA GLY A 250 15.79 9.36 29.49
C GLY A 250 16.26 9.51 28.05
N PHE A 251 15.29 9.72 27.16
CA PHE A 251 15.50 9.93 25.72
C PHE A 251 15.75 11.40 25.40
N ASP A 252 16.65 11.67 24.45
CA ASP A 252 16.87 12.99 23.85
C ASP A 252 16.05 13.09 22.54
N PRO A 253 15.09 14.03 22.43
CA PRO A 253 14.25 14.16 21.24
C PRO A 253 14.99 14.59 19.98
N LYS A 254 16.25 15.05 20.10
CA LYS A 254 17.11 15.39 18.96
C LYS A 254 17.81 14.19 18.35
N LEU A 255 17.74 13.03 19.00
CA LEU A 255 18.41 11.81 18.56
C LEU A 255 17.41 10.77 18.07
N LEU A 256 17.82 9.99 17.07
CA LEU A 256 17.20 8.73 16.76
C LEU A 256 17.92 7.63 17.54
N TYR A 257 17.17 6.69 18.09
CA TYR A 257 17.70 5.49 18.75
C TYR A 257 17.43 4.28 17.85
N GLN A 258 18.45 3.47 17.62
CA GLN A 258 18.37 2.25 16.81
C GLN A 258 18.83 1.07 17.64
N VAL A 259 17.98 0.03 17.73
CA VAL A 259 18.30 -1.21 18.40
C VAL A 259 18.41 -2.35 17.39
N VAL A 260 19.43 -3.21 17.54
CA VAL A 260 19.59 -4.46 16.82
C VAL A 260 19.70 -5.57 17.85
N PHE A 261 18.87 -6.60 17.67
CA PHE A 261 18.76 -7.69 18.63
C PHE A 261 18.44 -9.01 17.92
N THR A 262 18.69 -10.14 18.59
CA THR A 262 18.31 -11.47 18.13
C THR A 262 16.87 -11.77 18.57
N SER A 263 16.06 -12.31 17.66
CA SER A 263 14.74 -12.88 17.96
C SER A 263 14.71 -14.38 17.63
N ASN A 264 13.78 -15.10 18.25
CA ASN A 264 13.55 -16.53 18.08
C ASN A 264 12.19 -16.83 17.41
N ASP A 265 11.43 -15.82 17.05
CA ASP A 265 10.08 -15.94 16.51
C ASP A 265 10.09 -15.79 14.98
N ALA A 266 10.71 -16.73 14.26
CA ALA A 266 10.77 -16.71 12.80
C ALA A 266 9.42 -17.10 12.18
N TYR A 267 8.47 -16.17 12.12
CA TYR A 267 7.17 -16.39 11.47
C TYR A 267 7.35 -16.67 9.97
N VAL A 268 6.64 -17.69 9.47
CA VAL A 268 6.62 -18.04 8.03
C VAL A 268 5.62 -17.15 7.31
N LEU A 269 5.93 -15.85 7.22
CA LEU A 269 4.99 -14.81 6.79
C LEU A 269 4.52 -14.94 5.33
N GLY A 270 5.34 -15.58 4.46
CA GLY A 270 4.98 -15.84 3.07
C GLY A 270 3.70 -16.68 2.90
N ILE A 271 3.30 -17.44 3.93
CA ILE A 271 2.02 -18.18 3.97
C ILE A 271 0.83 -17.24 3.78
N GLY A 272 0.93 -15.97 4.20
CA GLY A 272 -0.12 -14.98 4.03
C GLY A 272 -0.54 -14.76 2.57
N PHE A 273 0.38 -14.90 1.60
CA PHE A 273 0.04 -14.83 0.17
C PHE A 273 -0.79 -16.02 -0.28
N ALA A 274 -0.39 -17.23 0.15
CA ALA A 274 -1.11 -18.45 -0.16
C ALA A 274 -2.51 -18.43 0.47
N ALA A 275 -2.61 -18.12 1.77
CA ALA A 275 -3.88 -18.05 2.50
C ALA A 275 -4.87 -17.07 1.86
N PHE A 276 -4.39 -15.87 1.46
CA PHE A 276 -5.20 -14.87 0.80
C PHE A 276 -5.75 -15.39 -0.55
N SER A 277 -4.91 -16.05 -1.35
CA SER A 277 -5.30 -16.65 -2.63
C SER A 277 -6.26 -17.82 -2.45
N ASP A 278 -6.01 -18.72 -1.48
CA ASP A 278 -6.80 -19.92 -1.26
C ASP A 278 -8.23 -19.62 -0.81
N VAL A 279 -8.43 -18.57 0.00
CA VAL A 279 -9.78 -18.11 0.39
C VAL A 279 -10.56 -17.61 -0.82
N ALA A 280 -9.93 -16.82 -1.71
CA ALA A 280 -10.60 -16.40 -2.95
C ALA A 280 -10.93 -17.57 -3.88
N SER A 281 -10.00 -18.52 -4.00
CA SER A 281 -10.21 -19.74 -4.79
C SER A 281 -11.38 -20.56 -4.25
N PHE A 282 -11.48 -20.75 -2.93
CA PHE A 282 -12.59 -21.44 -2.30
C PHE A 282 -13.94 -20.79 -2.63
N PHE A 283 -14.06 -19.48 -2.42
CA PHE A 283 -15.33 -18.80 -2.72
C PHE A 283 -15.68 -18.77 -4.20
N LYS A 284 -14.69 -18.86 -5.10
CA LYS A 284 -14.89 -18.89 -6.56
C LYS A 284 -15.31 -20.27 -7.06
N TYR A 285 -14.71 -21.34 -6.55
CA TYR A 285 -14.77 -22.64 -7.21
C TYR A 285 -15.46 -23.76 -6.41
N ASP A 286 -15.39 -23.71 -5.08
CA ASP A 286 -15.77 -24.86 -4.27
C ASP A 286 -17.22 -24.74 -3.81
N ALA A 287 -17.96 -25.84 -3.86
CA ALA A 287 -19.35 -25.87 -3.39
C ALA A 287 -19.45 -25.95 -1.87
N LYS A 288 -18.46 -26.57 -1.24
CA LYS A 288 -18.37 -26.80 0.21
C LYS A 288 -16.92 -27.06 0.62
N ASP A 289 -16.62 -26.90 1.89
CA ASP A 289 -15.33 -27.29 2.47
C ASP A 289 -15.19 -28.81 2.65
N ALA A 290 -14.03 -29.27 3.13
CA ALA A 290 -13.76 -30.69 3.32
C ALA A 290 -14.61 -31.34 4.44
N GLU A 291 -15.15 -30.55 5.37
CA GLU A 291 -16.05 -31.01 6.43
C GLU A 291 -17.53 -30.98 6.00
N GLY A 292 -17.84 -30.47 4.79
CA GLY A 292 -19.19 -30.43 4.22
C GLY A 292 -19.93 -29.11 4.47
N THR A 293 -19.29 -28.09 5.07
CA THR A 293 -19.89 -26.77 5.24
C THR A 293 -20.04 -26.08 3.90
N ALA A 294 -21.26 -25.69 3.55
CA ALA A 294 -21.57 -25.07 2.27
C ALA A 294 -20.89 -23.71 2.10
N ASN A 295 -20.34 -23.45 0.91
CA ASN A 295 -19.88 -22.15 0.50
C ASN A 295 -21.09 -21.20 0.30
N PRO A 296 -21.20 -20.08 1.04
CA PRO A 296 -22.37 -19.18 0.97
C PRO A 296 -22.60 -18.53 -0.40
N VAL A 297 -21.63 -18.61 -1.31
CA VAL A 297 -21.69 -18.05 -2.68
C VAL A 297 -21.37 -19.09 -3.75
N ALA A 298 -21.56 -20.39 -3.45
CA ALA A 298 -21.29 -21.49 -4.37
C ALA A 298 -21.97 -21.27 -5.72
N GLY A 299 -21.20 -21.34 -6.83
CA GLY A 299 -21.69 -21.16 -8.19
C GLY A 299 -22.10 -19.73 -8.55
N GLN A 300 -21.91 -18.76 -7.66
CA GLN A 300 -22.32 -17.36 -7.87
C GLN A 300 -21.14 -16.42 -8.20
N VAL A 301 -19.90 -16.90 -8.14
CA VAL A 301 -18.72 -16.10 -8.46
C VAL A 301 -18.13 -16.55 -9.80
N GLN A 302 -18.20 -15.69 -10.80
CA GLN A 302 -17.61 -15.92 -12.12
C GLN A 302 -16.27 -15.18 -12.26
N TRP A 303 -16.20 -13.94 -11.75
CA TRP A 303 -15.00 -13.11 -11.80
C TRP A 303 -14.54 -12.72 -10.41
N VAL A 304 -13.22 -12.64 -10.25
CA VAL A 304 -12.58 -12.13 -9.02
C VAL A 304 -11.65 -11.00 -9.39
N ILE A 305 -11.87 -9.83 -8.78
CA ILE A 305 -10.94 -8.70 -8.78
C ILE A 305 -10.39 -8.55 -7.38
N SER A 306 -9.06 -8.64 -7.23
CA SER A 306 -8.41 -8.27 -5.98
C SER A 306 -7.95 -6.82 -6.02
N ARG A 307 -8.13 -6.09 -4.91
CA ARG A 307 -7.65 -4.71 -4.79
C ARG A 307 -7.02 -4.45 -3.44
N GLY A 308 -6.01 -3.60 -3.44
CA GLY A 308 -5.32 -3.18 -2.22
C GLY A 308 -4.76 -1.79 -2.36
N GLN A 309 -4.81 -1.01 -1.29
CA GLN A 309 -4.35 0.37 -1.26
C GLN A 309 -3.04 0.48 -0.49
N SER A 310 -2.04 1.21 -1.02
CA SER A 310 -0.77 1.48 -0.35
C SER A 310 -0.01 0.17 -0.06
N GLN A 311 0.32 -0.13 1.19
CA GLN A 311 0.95 -1.39 1.60
C GLN A 311 0.18 -2.61 1.05
N SER A 312 -1.13 -2.57 1.08
CA SER A 312 -2.00 -3.63 0.55
C SER A 312 -1.90 -3.76 -0.97
N GLY A 313 -1.70 -2.68 -1.69
CA GLY A 313 -1.40 -2.70 -3.12
C GLY A 313 0.00 -3.26 -3.41
N ASN A 314 1.00 -2.94 -2.56
CA ASN A 314 2.33 -3.54 -2.63
C ASN A 314 2.26 -5.06 -2.37
N MET A 315 1.35 -5.52 -1.49
CA MET A 315 1.07 -6.94 -1.27
C MET A 315 0.57 -7.61 -2.54
N LEU A 316 -0.39 -7.01 -3.25
CA LEU A 316 -0.90 -7.56 -4.52
C LEU A 316 0.20 -7.67 -5.59
N ARG A 317 1.06 -6.67 -5.70
CA ARG A 317 2.20 -6.70 -6.63
C ARG A 317 3.14 -7.87 -6.30
N GLN A 318 3.43 -8.11 -5.02
CA GLN A 318 4.24 -9.23 -4.58
C GLN A 318 3.53 -10.57 -4.77
N LEU A 319 2.24 -10.67 -4.46
CA LEU A 319 1.42 -11.87 -4.68
C LEU A 319 1.49 -12.34 -6.14
N ILE A 320 1.33 -11.41 -7.09
CA ILE A 320 1.41 -11.68 -8.52
C ILE A 320 2.84 -12.12 -8.91
N ALA A 321 3.84 -11.39 -8.44
CA ALA A 321 5.26 -11.69 -8.72
C ALA A 321 5.69 -13.07 -8.20
N LEU A 322 5.13 -13.52 -7.07
CA LEU A 322 5.38 -14.84 -6.50
C LEU A 322 4.54 -15.97 -7.14
N GLY A 323 3.56 -15.64 -8.01
CA GLY A 323 2.75 -16.63 -8.73
C GLY A 323 1.50 -17.12 -8.01
N PHE A 324 1.10 -16.48 -6.89
CA PHE A 324 -0.13 -16.83 -6.17
C PHE A 324 -1.42 -16.38 -6.88
N THR A 325 -1.34 -16.18 -8.19
CA THR A 325 -2.49 -16.00 -9.09
C THR A 325 -3.10 -17.34 -9.52
N GLN A 326 -2.41 -18.44 -9.23
CA GLN A 326 -2.83 -19.82 -9.44
C GLN A 326 -3.00 -20.51 -8.08
N ASP A 327 -4.05 -21.33 -7.93
CA ASP A 327 -4.20 -22.22 -6.78
C ASP A 327 -3.43 -23.55 -6.96
N GLU A 328 -3.37 -24.40 -5.94
CA GLU A 328 -2.69 -25.71 -6.05
C GLU A 328 -3.42 -26.68 -7.02
N ALA A 329 -4.73 -26.49 -7.26
CA ALA A 329 -5.47 -27.20 -8.30
C ALA A 329 -5.18 -26.65 -9.71
N LYS A 330 -4.20 -25.73 -9.84
CA LYS A 330 -3.78 -25.08 -11.09
C LYS A 330 -4.87 -24.21 -11.76
N ARG A 331 -5.87 -23.78 -11.00
CA ARG A 331 -6.94 -22.89 -11.47
C ARG A 331 -6.52 -21.43 -11.35
N LYS A 332 -7.02 -20.58 -12.27
CA LYS A 332 -6.78 -19.12 -12.22
C LYS A 332 -7.67 -18.50 -11.16
N VAL A 333 -7.07 -17.88 -10.13
CA VAL A 333 -7.83 -17.26 -9.02
C VAL A 333 -8.38 -15.88 -9.43
N TYR A 334 -7.53 -15.01 -9.96
CA TYR A 334 -7.88 -13.60 -10.22
C TYR A 334 -8.06 -13.29 -11.70
N ASP A 335 -9.14 -12.61 -12.05
CA ASP A 335 -9.42 -12.08 -13.38
C ASP A 335 -8.92 -10.65 -13.52
N GLY A 336 -8.93 -9.90 -12.42
CA GLY A 336 -8.37 -8.56 -12.31
C GLY A 336 -7.60 -8.35 -11.01
N ALA A 337 -6.65 -7.41 -11.03
CA ALA A 337 -5.99 -6.92 -9.82
C ALA A 337 -5.77 -5.40 -9.91
N TRP A 338 -6.05 -4.70 -8.80
CA TRP A 338 -5.94 -3.26 -8.71
C TRP A 338 -5.02 -2.85 -7.54
N PRO A 339 -3.70 -2.81 -7.75
CA PRO A 339 -2.77 -2.18 -6.82
C PRO A 339 -2.94 -0.65 -6.87
N ILE A 340 -3.54 -0.10 -5.83
CA ILE A 340 -3.90 1.29 -5.67
C ILE A 340 -2.77 2.01 -4.95
N ILE A 341 -2.25 3.13 -5.50
CA ILE A 341 -1.17 3.94 -4.91
C ILE A 341 0.00 3.09 -4.37
N ALA A 342 0.48 2.17 -5.19
CA ALA A 342 1.44 1.13 -4.80
C ALA A 342 2.56 1.00 -5.85
N GLY A 343 3.65 1.74 -5.69
CA GLY A 343 4.76 1.81 -6.66
C GLY A 343 5.82 0.72 -6.49
N LYS A 344 5.81 -0.04 -5.39
CA LYS A 344 6.79 -1.08 -5.08
C LYS A 344 6.13 -2.39 -4.67
N ARG A 345 6.92 -3.43 -4.37
CA ARG A 345 6.43 -4.69 -3.78
C ARG A 345 6.51 -4.62 -2.26
N ILE A 346 5.92 -5.60 -1.56
CA ILE A 346 6.06 -5.73 -0.11
C ILE A 346 7.10 -6.80 0.22
N SER A 347 7.89 -6.57 1.24
CA SER A 347 8.89 -7.51 1.71
C SER A 347 8.34 -8.35 2.87
N LEU A 348 7.43 -9.28 2.54
CA LEU A 348 6.80 -10.19 3.51
C LEU A 348 7.41 -11.59 3.47
N ASN A 349 7.83 -12.07 2.29
CA ASN A 349 8.34 -13.44 2.09
C ASN A 349 9.83 -13.55 2.43
N VAL A 350 10.23 -13.03 3.58
CA VAL A 350 11.60 -13.11 4.09
C VAL A 350 11.60 -13.50 5.56
N ARG A 351 12.66 -14.18 5.99
CA ARG A 351 12.85 -14.48 7.43
C ARG A 351 13.03 -13.17 8.20
N TYR A 352 12.29 -12.99 9.29
CA TYR A 352 12.22 -11.76 10.08
C TYR A 352 11.84 -10.54 9.24
N ALA A 353 10.79 -10.70 8.44
CA ALA A 353 10.28 -9.63 7.61
C ALA A 353 9.82 -8.42 8.44
N LEU A 354 10.13 -7.25 7.92
CA LEU A 354 9.59 -5.97 8.36
C LEU A 354 8.90 -5.35 7.15
N PRO A 355 7.61 -5.68 6.90
CA PRO A 355 6.92 -5.34 5.65
C PRO A 355 6.94 -3.86 5.26
N ASP A 356 6.96 -2.98 6.27
CA ASP A 356 7.05 -1.53 6.08
C ASP A 356 8.46 -0.97 6.28
N GLY A 357 9.45 -1.84 6.40
CA GLY A 357 10.83 -1.43 6.68
C GLY A 357 11.03 -0.91 8.11
N ALA A 358 12.22 -0.39 8.37
CA ALA A 358 12.58 0.23 9.64
C ALA A 358 12.74 1.74 9.46
N GLN A 359 11.67 2.45 9.38
CA GLN A 359 11.56 3.92 9.38
C GLN A 359 12.57 4.67 8.49
N LYS A 360 12.19 4.93 7.25
CA LYS A 360 12.89 5.69 6.22
C LYS A 360 14.25 5.13 5.79
N LEU A 361 15.21 4.92 6.69
CA LEU A 361 16.55 4.52 6.26
C LEU A 361 16.61 3.09 5.71
N TYR A 362 15.80 2.18 6.23
CA TYR A 362 15.81 0.76 5.84
C TYR A 362 14.43 0.32 5.32
N GLU A 363 13.96 1.00 4.27
CA GLU A 363 12.73 0.63 3.57
C GLU A 363 12.99 -0.48 2.55
N SER A 364 12.31 -1.60 2.70
CA SER A 364 12.40 -2.74 1.79
C SER A 364 11.23 -2.79 0.81
N GLY A 365 11.32 -3.70 -0.17
CA GLY A 365 10.30 -3.93 -1.20
C GLY A 365 10.61 -3.27 -2.55
N GLY A 366 11.73 -2.55 -2.64
CA GLY A 366 12.26 -2.00 -3.90
C GLY A 366 13.21 -2.94 -4.66
N GLU A 367 13.44 -4.15 -4.13
CA GLU A 367 14.33 -5.15 -4.73
C GLU A 367 13.61 -5.91 -5.87
N GLY A 368 14.34 -6.19 -6.96
CA GLY A 368 13.85 -6.91 -8.14
C GLY A 368 12.86 -6.12 -8.99
N ALA A 369 12.14 -6.83 -9.85
CA ALA A 369 11.23 -6.21 -10.82
C ALA A 369 10.07 -5.47 -10.13
N GLN A 370 9.91 -4.18 -10.44
CA GLN A 370 8.79 -3.33 -10.03
C GLN A 370 7.84 -3.03 -11.23
N TRP A 371 8.00 -3.72 -12.34
CA TRP A 371 7.38 -3.48 -13.63
C TRP A 371 6.72 -4.73 -14.20
N TRP A 372 5.82 -4.54 -15.16
CA TRP A 372 4.99 -5.60 -15.73
C TRP A 372 5.56 -6.22 -17.02
N THR A 373 6.50 -5.52 -17.69
CA THR A 373 7.18 -5.99 -18.90
C THR A 373 8.58 -6.48 -18.53
N PRO A 374 9.13 -7.55 -19.11
CA PRO A 374 10.51 -7.95 -18.85
C PRO A 374 11.49 -6.82 -19.07
N TRP A 375 12.21 -6.40 -18.01
CA TRP A 375 13.14 -5.30 -18.00
C TRP A 375 14.33 -5.61 -17.07
N PRO A 376 15.56 -5.21 -17.42
CA PRO A 376 16.72 -5.46 -16.56
C PRO A 376 16.72 -4.55 -15.32
N ASP A 377 17.13 -5.10 -14.18
CA ASP A 377 17.52 -4.28 -13.03
C ASP A 377 19.00 -3.88 -13.19
N ALA A 378 19.22 -2.79 -13.92
CA ALA A 378 20.56 -2.35 -14.31
C ALA A 378 21.42 -1.97 -13.09
N LEU A 379 20.82 -1.42 -12.03
CA LEU A 379 21.53 -1.05 -10.80
C LEU A 379 22.18 -2.25 -10.13
N ARG A 380 21.48 -3.40 -10.13
CA ARG A 380 21.93 -4.63 -9.47
C ARG A 380 22.54 -5.65 -10.43
N GLY A 381 22.60 -5.32 -11.72
CA GLY A 381 23.10 -6.25 -12.75
C GLY A 381 22.22 -7.50 -12.92
N LEU A 382 20.93 -7.42 -12.57
CA LEU A 382 20.03 -8.55 -12.70
C LEU A 382 19.41 -8.63 -14.11
N PRO A 383 19.16 -9.86 -14.62
CA PRO A 383 18.58 -10.05 -15.94
C PRO A 383 17.18 -9.47 -16.06
N ALA A 384 16.71 -9.33 -17.31
CA ALA A 384 15.34 -8.88 -17.58
C ALA A 384 14.31 -9.84 -16.96
N LYS A 385 13.52 -9.32 -16.05
CA LYS A 385 12.42 -9.98 -15.31
C LYS A 385 11.22 -9.07 -15.24
N SER A 386 10.08 -9.66 -14.93
CA SER A 386 8.81 -8.97 -14.81
C SER A 386 8.01 -9.56 -13.64
N MET A 387 7.10 -8.79 -13.08
CA MET A 387 6.14 -9.32 -12.12
C MET A 387 5.18 -10.35 -12.73
N PHE A 388 5.10 -10.43 -14.06
CA PHE A 388 4.26 -11.41 -14.78
C PHE A 388 4.96 -12.73 -15.09
N ASP A 389 6.25 -12.88 -14.82
CA ASP A 389 7.00 -14.08 -15.26
C ASP A 389 6.32 -15.39 -14.82
N ARG A 390 5.91 -15.50 -13.55
CA ARG A 390 5.31 -16.72 -13.01
C ARG A 390 3.87 -16.94 -13.50
N CYS A 391 3.05 -15.92 -13.49
CA CYS A 391 1.68 -16.03 -13.96
C CYS A 391 1.59 -16.25 -15.48
N SER A 392 2.54 -15.73 -16.26
CA SER A 392 2.63 -16.00 -17.69
C SER A 392 2.94 -17.48 -17.95
N ALA A 393 3.85 -18.08 -17.17
CA ALA A 393 4.20 -19.49 -17.29
C ALA A 393 3.01 -20.43 -17.00
N THR A 394 2.03 -19.98 -16.22
CA THR A 394 0.82 -20.74 -15.85
C THR A 394 -0.46 -20.28 -16.54
N ASN A 395 -0.38 -19.26 -17.41
CA ASN A 395 -1.51 -18.60 -18.07
C ASN A 395 -2.58 -18.07 -17.07
N THR A 396 -2.12 -17.53 -15.93
CA THR A 396 -3.00 -17.03 -14.86
C THR A 396 -2.86 -15.54 -14.60
N CYS A 397 -2.19 -14.77 -15.47
CA CYS A 397 -2.04 -13.33 -15.30
C CYS A 397 -3.40 -12.64 -15.34
N PRO A 398 -3.70 -11.77 -14.35
CA PRO A 398 -4.92 -10.96 -14.36
C PRO A 398 -4.78 -9.75 -15.28
N LYS A 399 -5.90 -9.09 -15.58
CA LYS A 399 -5.91 -7.71 -16.04
C LYS A 399 -5.50 -6.80 -14.88
N ILE A 400 -4.61 -5.84 -15.12
CA ILE A 400 -4.12 -4.92 -14.09
C ILE A 400 -4.64 -3.51 -14.36
N MET A 401 -5.23 -2.90 -13.36
CA MET A 401 -5.41 -1.47 -13.28
C MET A 401 -4.57 -0.94 -12.14
N GLU A 402 -3.75 0.06 -12.38
CA GLU A 402 -2.96 0.72 -11.33
C GLU A 402 -3.10 2.23 -11.46
N HIS A 403 -3.16 2.91 -10.32
CA HIS A 403 -3.08 4.36 -10.30
C HIS A 403 -2.22 4.85 -9.14
N TYR A 404 -1.67 6.04 -9.31
CA TYR A 404 -0.75 6.69 -8.40
C TYR A 404 -1.12 8.15 -8.22
N GLY A 405 -0.82 8.71 -7.06
CA GLY A 405 -0.78 10.13 -6.83
C GLY A 405 0.64 10.68 -6.88
N SER A 406 0.77 11.97 -6.66
CA SER A 406 2.06 12.66 -6.65
C SER A 406 2.96 12.22 -5.50
N ALA A 407 2.39 11.95 -4.33
CA ALA A 407 3.16 11.47 -3.18
C ALA A 407 3.91 10.15 -3.44
N GLU A 408 3.44 9.30 -4.38
CA GLU A 408 4.15 8.09 -4.77
C GLU A 408 5.45 8.40 -5.50
N ALA A 409 5.49 9.45 -6.31
CA ALA A 409 6.69 9.87 -7.01
C ALA A 409 7.74 10.48 -6.06
N TRP A 410 7.28 11.30 -5.09
CA TRP A 410 8.17 12.03 -4.20
C TRP A 410 8.60 11.24 -2.96
N ALA A 411 7.71 10.44 -2.39
CA ALA A 411 7.92 9.80 -1.09
C ALA A 411 7.97 8.27 -1.11
N LEU A 412 7.38 7.60 -2.11
CA LEU A 412 7.13 6.16 -2.08
C LEU A 412 7.76 5.37 -3.23
N ASN A 413 8.85 5.91 -3.81
CA ASN A 413 9.73 5.22 -4.75
C ASN A 413 9.03 4.71 -6.03
N LEU A 414 8.08 5.46 -6.60
CA LEU A 414 7.35 5.09 -7.82
C LEU A 414 8.27 4.98 -9.05
N SER A 415 9.30 5.81 -9.14
CA SER A 415 10.12 5.99 -10.34
C SER A 415 10.62 4.67 -10.98
N PRO A 416 11.13 3.67 -10.22
CA PRO A 416 11.55 2.41 -10.82
C PRO A 416 10.42 1.64 -11.54
N ALA A 417 9.17 1.76 -11.11
CA ALA A 417 8.04 1.13 -11.79
C ALA A 417 7.74 1.75 -13.17
N LEU A 418 8.19 2.99 -13.40
CA LEU A 418 7.97 3.75 -14.64
C LEU A 418 9.17 3.64 -15.60
N VAL A 419 10.39 3.76 -15.07
CA VAL A 419 11.63 3.97 -15.85
C VAL A 419 12.78 3.03 -15.46
N GLY A 420 12.52 2.00 -14.66
CA GLY A 420 13.55 1.07 -14.16
C GLY A 420 14.54 1.73 -13.20
N THR A 421 15.58 0.98 -12.84
CA THR A 421 16.60 1.44 -11.90
C THR A 421 17.70 2.29 -12.57
N SER A 422 17.82 2.28 -13.90
CA SER A 422 18.68 3.20 -14.67
C SER A 422 18.07 4.59 -14.86
N ALA A 423 16.73 4.68 -14.84
CA ALA A 423 15.94 5.90 -14.99
C ALA A 423 16.23 6.70 -16.28
N ASP A 424 16.53 6.00 -17.38
CA ASP A 424 16.92 6.57 -18.68
C ASP A 424 15.93 6.29 -19.81
N LYS A 425 15.00 5.34 -19.63
CA LYS A 425 14.00 4.95 -20.63
C LYS A 425 12.67 4.61 -19.97
N ASP A 426 11.56 4.94 -20.66
CA ASP A 426 10.23 4.52 -20.26
C ASP A 426 10.07 3.01 -20.43
N ILE A 427 9.51 2.34 -19.42
CA ILE A 427 9.18 0.92 -19.51
C ILE A 427 7.79 0.79 -20.16
N PRO A 428 7.68 0.01 -21.26
CA PRO A 428 6.39 -0.18 -21.92
C PRO A 428 5.37 -0.86 -20.98
N VAL A 429 4.12 -0.45 -21.11
CA VAL A 429 2.98 -1.05 -20.35
C VAL A 429 2.31 -2.10 -21.24
N PRO A 430 2.18 -3.38 -20.80
CA PRO A 430 1.54 -4.43 -21.58
C PRO A 430 0.04 -4.17 -21.82
N ALA A 431 -0.53 -4.82 -22.84
CA ALA A 431 -1.93 -4.61 -23.23
C ALA A 431 -2.96 -4.93 -22.13
N ASN A 432 -2.63 -5.89 -21.25
CA ASN A 432 -3.44 -6.26 -20.08
C ASN A 432 -3.18 -5.39 -18.84
N VAL A 433 -2.50 -4.25 -18.98
CA VAL A 433 -2.23 -3.29 -17.90
C VAL A 433 -2.73 -1.91 -18.31
N ARG A 434 -3.37 -1.21 -17.37
CA ARG A 434 -3.72 0.21 -17.48
C ARG A 434 -3.10 0.96 -16.31
N ARG A 435 -2.37 2.05 -16.61
CA ARG A 435 -1.66 2.88 -15.65
C ARG A 435 -2.14 4.32 -15.70
N TYR A 436 -2.50 4.85 -14.54
CA TYR A 436 -2.95 6.24 -14.41
C TYR A 436 -2.17 6.98 -13.33
N TYR A 437 -1.99 8.26 -13.54
CA TYR A 437 -1.34 9.14 -12.57
C TYR A 437 -2.26 10.33 -12.30
N ILE A 438 -2.59 10.55 -11.03
CA ILE A 438 -3.41 11.67 -10.56
C ILE A 438 -2.46 12.76 -10.06
N PRO A 439 -2.22 13.81 -10.85
CA PRO A 439 -1.17 14.79 -10.58
C PRO A 439 -1.46 15.66 -9.38
N SER A 440 -0.41 16.15 -8.72
CA SER A 440 -0.49 17.13 -7.63
C SER A 440 -1.39 16.66 -6.48
N THR A 441 -1.24 15.42 -6.00
CA THR A 441 -2.10 14.84 -4.96
C THR A 441 -1.34 14.19 -3.82
N ALA A 442 -1.96 14.16 -2.64
CA ALA A 442 -1.51 13.37 -1.51
C ALA A 442 -1.64 11.87 -1.77
N HIS A 443 -1.01 11.06 -0.91
CA HIS A 443 -1.20 9.60 -0.87
C HIS A 443 -2.66 9.25 -0.53
N GLY A 444 -3.41 8.80 -1.52
CA GLY A 444 -4.84 8.54 -1.39
C GLY A 444 -5.75 9.74 -1.64
N GLY A 445 -5.18 10.89 -1.97
CA GLY A 445 -5.90 12.15 -2.23
C GLY A 445 -6.27 12.93 -0.98
N GLY A 446 -6.65 14.19 -1.20
CA GLY A 446 -7.19 15.09 -0.19
C GLY A 446 -8.71 14.95 -0.03
N ARG A 447 -9.28 15.81 0.81
CA ARG A 447 -10.73 15.79 1.13
C ARG A 447 -11.64 16.34 0.03
N GLY A 448 -11.07 16.99 -0.97
CA GLY A 448 -11.83 17.70 -1.99
C GLY A 448 -12.39 19.03 -1.51
N GLY A 449 -13.29 19.57 -2.31
CA GLY A 449 -13.95 20.85 -2.03
C GLY A 449 -13.21 22.06 -2.61
N PHE A 450 -13.93 23.16 -2.74
CA PHE A 450 -13.44 24.42 -3.31
C PHE A 450 -13.40 25.47 -2.20
N SER A 451 -12.29 25.51 -1.47
CA SER A 451 -12.08 26.47 -0.37
C SER A 451 -10.82 27.28 -0.59
N VAL A 452 -10.90 28.60 -0.39
CA VAL A 452 -9.74 29.49 -0.31
C VAL A 452 -9.09 29.50 1.07
N ILE A 453 -9.74 28.88 2.07
CA ILE A 453 -9.20 28.74 3.42
C ILE A 453 -8.44 27.41 3.44
N PRO A 454 -7.10 27.44 3.62
CA PRO A 454 -6.32 26.22 3.66
C PRO A 454 -6.62 25.41 4.93
N GLU A 455 -6.55 24.09 4.81
CA GLU A 455 -6.60 23.20 5.98
C GLU A 455 -5.32 23.32 6.83
N ALA A 456 -5.40 22.88 8.09
CA ALA A 456 -4.23 22.83 8.96
C ALA A 456 -3.13 21.92 8.37
N PRO A 457 -1.85 22.19 8.69
CA PRO A 457 -0.77 21.29 8.32
C PRO A 457 -1.02 19.86 8.81
N PRO A 458 -0.80 18.84 7.97
CA PRO A 458 -1.05 17.45 8.33
C PRO A 458 0.02 16.91 9.28
N MET A 459 -0.35 15.90 10.06
CA MET A 459 0.64 15.02 10.69
C MET A 459 1.45 14.30 9.62
N CYS A 460 2.76 14.25 9.78
CA CYS A 460 3.62 13.45 8.90
C CYS A 460 3.32 11.97 9.13
N PRO A 461 2.92 11.22 8.09
CA PRO A 461 2.58 9.82 8.25
C PRO A 461 3.75 8.98 8.75
N GLY A 462 3.44 8.05 9.66
CA GLY A 462 4.43 7.23 10.35
C GLY A 462 4.46 7.53 11.86
N PRO A 463 5.03 6.61 12.64
CA PRO A 463 5.04 6.80 14.09
C PRO A 463 5.96 7.94 14.48
N ASN A 464 5.40 8.95 15.13
CA ASN A 464 6.11 10.06 15.77
C ASN A 464 7.01 10.91 14.84
N PHE A 465 6.59 11.12 13.56
CA PHE A 465 7.37 11.95 12.62
C PHE A 465 7.14 13.47 12.74
N GLY A 466 6.19 13.92 13.59
CA GLY A 466 5.84 15.33 13.75
C GLY A 466 4.80 15.82 12.71
N THR A 467 4.80 17.13 12.47
CA THR A 467 3.83 17.80 11.57
C THR A 467 4.50 18.41 10.34
N GLY A 468 3.74 18.64 9.29
CA GLY A 468 4.17 19.40 8.12
C GLY A 468 4.17 20.91 8.39
N ILE A 469 4.85 21.69 7.53
CA ILE A 469 4.80 23.17 7.57
C ILE A 469 3.72 23.75 6.66
N LEU A 470 3.29 23.00 5.63
CA LEU A 470 2.33 23.48 4.65
C LEU A 470 0.93 22.97 4.99
N ALA A 471 -0.09 23.74 4.61
CA ALA A 471 -1.48 23.31 4.66
C ALA A 471 -1.66 21.96 3.94
N ALA A 472 -2.66 21.19 4.35
CA ALA A 472 -2.95 19.92 3.71
C ALA A 472 -3.42 20.13 2.26
N ASP A 473 -3.00 19.25 1.36
CA ASP A 473 -3.42 19.23 -0.03
C ASP A 473 -4.88 18.74 -0.13
N PRO A 474 -5.81 19.53 -0.74
CA PRO A 474 -7.21 19.15 -0.86
C PRO A 474 -7.52 18.27 -2.08
N VAL A 475 -6.62 18.11 -3.05
CA VAL A 475 -6.93 17.45 -4.33
C VAL A 475 -7.33 15.98 -4.11
N PRO A 476 -8.59 15.59 -4.46
CA PRO A 476 -9.10 14.25 -4.15
C PRO A 476 -8.74 13.22 -5.23
N HIS A 477 -8.73 11.94 -4.84
CA HIS A 477 -8.73 10.81 -5.77
C HIS A 477 -10.14 10.27 -6.06
N THR A 478 -11.11 10.57 -5.20
CA THR A 478 -12.42 9.90 -5.12
C THR A 478 -13.14 9.84 -6.44
N GLU A 479 -13.28 10.95 -7.14
CA GLU A 479 -14.06 11.05 -8.37
C GLU A 479 -13.38 10.30 -9.51
N THR A 480 -12.06 10.44 -9.64
CA THR A 480 -11.27 9.66 -10.61
C THR A 480 -11.36 8.16 -10.31
N VAL A 481 -11.24 7.77 -9.04
CA VAL A 481 -11.35 6.35 -8.62
C VAL A 481 -12.74 5.78 -8.90
N ASN A 482 -13.82 6.57 -8.79
CA ASN A 482 -15.17 6.15 -9.17
C ASN A 482 -15.24 5.80 -10.67
N ALA A 483 -14.70 6.65 -11.53
CA ALA A 483 -14.63 6.38 -12.97
C ALA A 483 -13.76 5.17 -13.29
N LEU A 484 -12.58 5.04 -12.67
CA LEU A 484 -11.68 3.90 -12.87
C LEU A 484 -12.33 2.58 -12.42
N ARG A 485 -13.08 2.57 -11.30
CA ARG A 485 -13.82 1.41 -10.81
C ARG A 485 -14.86 0.94 -11.83
N TYR A 486 -15.64 1.86 -12.37
CA TYR A 486 -16.60 1.56 -13.42
C TYR A 486 -15.91 0.94 -14.64
N HIS A 487 -14.82 1.51 -15.12
CA HIS A 487 -14.06 1.01 -16.25
C HIS A 487 -13.43 -0.36 -15.98
N PHE A 488 -12.83 -0.57 -14.80
CA PHE A 488 -12.17 -1.82 -14.48
C PHE A 488 -13.17 -2.99 -14.38
N ARG A 489 -14.31 -2.74 -13.76
CA ARG A 489 -15.41 -3.69 -13.71
C ARG A 489 -15.85 -4.12 -15.12
N ASN A 490 -16.08 -3.17 -16.02
CA ASN A 490 -16.45 -3.46 -17.40
C ASN A 490 -15.34 -4.16 -18.17
N TRP A 491 -14.09 -3.82 -17.93
CA TRP A 491 -12.97 -4.49 -18.59
C TRP A 491 -12.86 -5.97 -18.17
N VAL A 492 -12.99 -6.27 -16.89
CA VAL A 492 -12.92 -7.66 -16.40
C VAL A 492 -14.12 -8.48 -16.86
N MET A 493 -15.33 -7.95 -16.74
CA MET A 493 -16.57 -8.70 -16.97
C MET A 493 -17.01 -8.76 -18.45
N LYS A 494 -16.71 -7.72 -19.22
CA LYS A 494 -17.23 -7.53 -20.59
C LYS A 494 -16.15 -7.33 -21.64
N ASP A 495 -14.88 -7.35 -21.25
CA ASP A 495 -13.71 -7.07 -22.10
C ASP A 495 -13.72 -5.67 -22.76
N VAL A 496 -14.47 -4.71 -22.17
CA VAL A 496 -14.50 -3.32 -22.63
C VAL A 496 -13.28 -2.60 -22.03
N ALA A 497 -12.31 -2.28 -22.88
CA ALA A 497 -11.05 -1.67 -22.43
C ALA A 497 -11.28 -0.29 -21.80
N PRO A 498 -10.62 0.04 -20.66
CA PRO A 498 -10.61 1.38 -20.08
C PRO A 498 -9.93 2.40 -21.00
N PRO A 499 -10.04 3.71 -20.73
CA PRO A 499 -9.23 4.72 -21.39
C PRO A 499 -7.75 4.32 -21.45
N ALA A 500 -7.02 4.80 -22.44
CA ALA A 500 -5.59 4.55 -22.56
C ALA A 500 -4.83 5.01 -21.30
N SER A 501 -3.74 4.32 -20.97
CA SER A 501 -2.87 4.70 -19.86
C SER A 501 -2.44 6.17 -19.98
N LYS A 502 -2.51 6.90 -18.86
CA LYS A 502 -2.18 8.34 -18.82
C LYS A 502 -1.38 8.67 -17.57
N TYR A 503 -0.09 8.86 -17.74
CA TYR A 503 0.90 9.10 -16.68
C TYR A 503 2.11 9.84 -17.26
N PRO A 504 2.94 10.53 -16.45
CA PRO A 504 4.13 11.23 -16.92
C PRO A 504 5.17 10.24 -17.45
N THR A 505 5.82 10.59 -18.59
CA THR A 505 6.84 9.79 -19.25
C THR A 505 8.08 10.62 -19.57
N LEU A 506 9.24 9.96 -19.74
CA LEU A 506 10.47 10.60 -20.22
C LEU A 506 10.31 11.08 -21.67
N ALA A 507 9.74 10.23 -22.52
CA ALA A 507 9.51 10.55 -23.94
C ALA A 507 8.58 11.76 -24.13
N GLY A 508 7.59 11.94 -23.22
CA GLY A 508 6.71 13.10 -23.21
C GLY A 508 7.31 14.36 -22.60
N GLY A 509 8.53 14.28 -22.04
CA GLY A 509 9.18 15.39 -21.36
C GLY A 509 8.57 15.75 -20.00
N PHE A 510 7.74 14.86 -19.45
CA PHE A 510 7.04 15.08 -18.18
C PHE A 510 7.72 14.42 -16.97
N LEU A 511 8.65 13.50 -17.15
CA LEU A 511 9.50 12.96 -16.09
C LEU A 511 10.90 13.56 -16.17
N VAL A 512 11.35 14.14 -15.06
CA VAL A 512 12.62 14.87 -14.96
C VAL A 512 13.34 14.54 -13.65
N ASP A 513 14.58 15.02 -13.48
CA ASP A 513 15.29 14.88 -12.21
C ASP A 513 14.59 15.67 -11.10
N PRO A 514 14.66 15.20 -9.83
CA PRO A 514 13.95 15.82 -8.70
C PRO A 514 14.68 17.07 -8.18
N THR A 515 14.95 18.02 -9.07
CA THR A 515 15.60 19.30 -8.76
C THR A 515 14.71 20.46 -9.18
N LYS A 516 14.87 21.61 -8.51
CA LYS A 516 14.14 22.83 -8.85
C LYS A 516 14.31 23.20 -10.32
N ALA A 517 15.53 23.15 -10.82
CA ALA A 517 15.83 23.51 -12.20
C ALA A 517 15.20 22.56 -13.21
N ALA A 518 15.27 21.24 -12.99
CA ALA A 518 14.73 20.24 -13.91
C ALA A 518 13.19 20.18 -13.89
N THR A 519 12.58 20.32 -12.71
CA THR A 519 11.11 20.34 -12.58
C THR A 519 10.51 21.63 -13.13
N GLY A 520 11.26 22.72 -13.19
CA GLY A 520 10.76 24.05 -13.51
C GLY A 520 10.00 24.70 -12.36
N PHE A 521 10.20 24.26 -11.11
CA PHE A 521 9.45 24.72 -9.95
C PHE A 521 9.69 26.21 -9.66
N PRO A 522 8.63 27.02 -9.55
CA PRO A 522 8.77 28.48 -9.30
C PRO A 522 9.27 28.75 -7.89
N THR A 523 9.82 29.94 -7.65
CA THR A 523 10.09 30.41 -6.31
C THR A 523 8.80 30.93 -5.70
N ILE A 524 8.25 30.19 -4.73
CA ILE A 524 6.98 30.52 -4.08
C ILE A 524 7.25 31.11 -2.69
N PRO A 525 6.66 32.25 -2.33
CA PRO A 525 6.78 32.82 -0.99
C PRO A 525 6.34 31.83 0.09
N GLY A 526 7.11 31.76 1.18
CA GLY A 526 6.84 30.82 2.28
C GLY A 526 7.44 29.43 2.12
N LEU A 527 8.02 29.09 0.96
CA LEU A 527 8.79 27.87 0.75
C LEU A 527 10.30 28.14 0.81
N PRO A 528 11.12 27.12 1.13
CA PRO A 528 12.57 27.22 0.95
C PRO A 528 12.92 27.63 -0.48
N ALA A 529 13.88 28.55 -0.64
CA ALA A 529 14.21 29.14 -1.95
C ALA A 529 14.69 28.09 -2.98
N ASP A 530 15.24 26.99 -2.52
CA ASP A 530 15.76 25.88 -3.33
C ASP A 530 14.78 24.70 -3.45
N ALA A 531 13.58 24.76 -2.83
CA ALA A 531 12.58 23.71 -2.97
C ALA A 531 12.27 23.43 -4.46
N PRO A 532 12.11 22.15 -4.83
CA PRO A 532 12.05 20.93 -4.02
C PRO A 532 13.38 20.17 -3.87
N ASN A 533 14.53 20.81 -4.04
CA ASN A 533 15.82 20.12 -3.91
C ASN A 533 15.92 19.37 -2.57
N GLY A 534 16.34 18.11 -2.63
CA GLY A 534 16.56 17.28 -1.44
C GLY A 534 15.28 16.82 -0.72
N LEU A 535 14.09 17.11 -1.26
CA LEU A 535 12.81 16.68 -0.68
C LEU A 535 12.34 15.31 -1.16
N ILE A 536 13.04 14.68 -2.12
CA ILE A 536 12.69 13.32 -2.54
C ILE A 536 13.13 12.30 -1.49
N ASN A 537 12.28 11.31 -1.21
CA ASN A 537 12.67 10.07 -0.54
C ASN A 537 13.14 9.08 -1.62
N ALA A 538 14.44 9.13 -1.95
CA ALA A 538 15.00 8.21 -2.92
C ALA A 538 15.04 6.77 -2.36
N GLY A 539 14.80 5.77 -3.21
CA GLY A 539 15.02 4.38 -2.87
C GLY A 539 16.50 4.11 -2.63
N LEU A 540 16.80 3.24 -1.69
CA LEU A 540 18.16 2.80 -1.40
C LEU A 540 18.31 1.33 -1.80
N ASP A 541 19.49 0.99 -2.33
CA ASP A 541 19.86 -0.38 -2.64
C ASP A 541 20.67 -0.96 -1.49
N TYR A 542 20.20 -2.10 -0.95
CA TYR A 542 20.74 -2.71 0.26
C TYR A 542 21.48 -4.01 -0.03
N ASP A 543 22.55 -4.25 0.69
CA ASP A 543 23.16 -5.58 0.81
C ASP A 543 22.53 -6.32 2.02
N TRP A 544 21.56 -7.17 1.73
CA TRP A 544 20.88 -8.00 2.73
C TRP A 544 21.66 -9.29 3.07
N GLY A 545 22.77 -9.55 2.38
CA GLY A 545 23.55 -10.76 2.51
C GLY A 545 23.27 -11.80 1.41
N PRO A 546 24.05 -12.91 1.41
CA PRO A 546 24.08 -13.87 0.29
C PRO A 546 22.84 -14.78 0.20
N GLU A 547 22.06 -14.90 1.27
CA GLU A 547 20.88 -15.77 1.31
C GLU A 547 19.58 -15.03 0.92
N PHE A 548 19.71 -13.75 0.54
CA PHE A 548 18.58 -12.95 0.06
C PHE A 548 18.48 -13.03 -1.47
N ASN A 549 17.30 -13.36 -1.97
CA ASN A 549 17.00 -13.41 -3.40
C ASN A 549 16.48 -12.06 -3.90
N TYR A 550 17.32 -11.30 -4.59
CA TYR A 550 16.98 -9.99 -5.13
C TYR A 550 15.98 -10.03 -6.29
N VAL A 551 15.82 -11.17 -6.97
CA VAL A 551 14.90 -11.27 -8.12
C VAL A 551 13.45 -11.21 -7.66
N ASP A 552 13.11 -11.95 -6.62
CA ASP A 552 11.73 -12.05 -6.13
C ASP A 552 11.51 -11.46 -4.73
N GLY A 553 12.57 -10.93 -4.10
CA GLY A 553 12.49 -10.29 -2.79
C GLY A 553 12.14 -11.27 -1.67
N SER A 554 12.73 -12.48 -1.70
CA SER A 554 12.52 -13.55 -0.73
C SER A 554 13.83 -13.99 -0.06
N GLY A 555 13.75 -14.94 0.87
CA GLY A 555 14.91 -15.57 1.49
C GLY A 555 15.30 -14.99 2.84
N ILE A 556 16.58 -15.00 3.16
CA ILE A 556 17.08 -14.70 4.50
C ILE A 556 17.96 -13.45 4.45
N ARG A 557 17.64 -12.49 5.30
CA ARG A 557 18.44 -11.29 5.53
C ARG A 557 19.49 -11.57 6.59
N THR A 558 20.73 -11.83 6.17
CA THR A 558 21.82 -12.18 7.08
C THR A 558 22.64 -10.96 7.54
N LYS A 559 22.44 -9.79 6.87
CA LYS A 559 23.07 -8.52 7.26
C LYS A 559 22.00 -7.55 7.78
N ILE A 560 22.00 -7.33 9.09
CA ILE A 560 21.11 -6.40 9.78
C ILE A 560 21.94 -5.57 10.77
N PRO A 561 21.98 -4.24 10.65
CA PRO A 561 21.46 -3.41 9.54
C PRO A 561 22.12 -3.77 8.20
N PRO A 562 21.43 -3.63 7.07
CA PRO A 562 22.05 -3.86 5.77
C PRO A 562 23.02 -2.74 5.42
N THR A 563 24.04 -3.07 4.61
CA THR A 563 24.89 -2.05 4.00
C THR A 563 24.14 -1.39 2.84
N ILE A 564 24.14 -0.07 2.79
CA ILE A 564 23.60 0.70 1.66
C ILE A 564 24.68 0.78 0.58
N LYS A 565 24.37 0.27 -0.61
CA LYS A 565 25.31 0.22 -1.75
C LYS A 565 25.16 1.42 -2.66
N HIS A 566 23.93 1.75 -3.02
CA HIS A 566 23.60 2.79 -3.99
C HIS A 566 22.33 3.52 -3.64
N VAL A 567 22.20 4.75 -4.15
CA VAL A 567 20.93 5.46 -4.22
C VAL A 567 20.29 5.14 -5.57
N VAL A 568 19.04 4.71 -5.55
CA VAL A 568 18.27 4.43 -6.76
C VAL A 568 17.93 5.75 -7.43
N LYS A 569 18.27 5.89 -8.71
CA LYS A 569 17.91 7.08 -9.47
C LYS A 569 16.39 7.21 -9.55
N ALA A 570 15.90 8.42 -9.34
CA ALA A 570 14.47 8.70 -9.37
C ALA A 570 14.16 9.84 -10.35
N LYS A 571 12.98 9.76 -10.95
CA LYS A 571 12.37 10.82 -11.76
C LYS A 571 11.04 11.22 -11.11
N VAL A 572 10.71 12.50 -11.24
CA VAL A 572 9.47 13.09 -10.72
C VAL A 572 8.77 13.86 -11.84
N PRO A 573 7.48 14.17 -11.70
CA PRO A 573 6.79 14.98 -12.70
C PRO A 573 7.35 16.40 -12.78
N ARG A 574 7.41 16.92 -14.02
CA ARG A 574 7.63 18.33 -14.32
C ARG A 574 6.40 19.13 -13.92
N VAL A 575 6.58 20.41 -13.59
CA VAL A 575 5.47 21.30 -13.19
C VAL A 575 5.25 22.45 -14.18
N ASP A 576 4.08 23.07 -14.11
CA ASP A 576 3.74 24.30 -14.83
C ASP A 576 4.27 25.56 -14.10
N ALA A 577 3.94 26.74 -14.62
CA ALA A 577 4.35 28.02 -14.03
C ALA A 577 3.80 28.27 -12.63
N ASP A 578 2.73 27.57 -12.24
CA ASP A 578 2.13 27.64 -10.92
C ASP A 578 2.71 26.62 -9.93
N GLY A 579 3.59 25.74 -10.40
CA GLY A 579 4.15 24.66 -9.60
C GLY A 579 3.26 23.41 -9.53
N ASN A 580 2.18 23.32 -10.31
CA ASN A 580 1.32 22.14 -10.39
C ASN A 580 1.85 21.14 -11.41
N GLU A 581 1.79 19.84 -11.10
CA GLU A 581 2.39 18.79 -11.93
C GLU A 581 1.74 18.67 -13.30
N LEU A 582 2.56 18.38 -14.29
CA LEU A 582 2.19 18.11 -15.68
C LEU A 582 2.21 16.59 -15.95
N GLY A 583 1.39 16.17 -16.92
CA GLY A 583 1.24 14.76 -17.28
C GLY A 583 0.37 14.00 -16.27
N GLY A 584 -0.47 13.11 -16.76
CA GLY A 584 -1.43 12.38 -15.94
C GLY A 584 -2.88 12.63 -16.36
N VAL A 585 -3.82 12.12 -15.58
CA VAL A 585 -5.26 12.28 -15.84
C VAL A 585 -5.74 13.67 -15.51
N PRO A 586 -6.80 14.18 -16.17
CA PRO A 586 -7.40 15.46 -15.79
C PRO A 586 -8.06 15.37 -14.41
N VAL A 587 -7.83 16.39 -13.58
CA VAL A 587 -8.42 16.53 -12.24
C VAL A 587 -9.00 17.92 -12.10
N VAL A 588 -10.28 18.03 -11.75
CA VAL A 588 -11.02 19.32 -11.79
C VAL A 588 -10.35 20.38 -10.92
N LEU A 589 -9.98 20.04 -9.67
CA LEU A 589 -9.36 20.99 -8.75
C LEU A 589 -7.95 21.41 -9.19
N ARG A 590 -7.21 20.54 -9.86
CA ARG A 590 -5.89 20.83 -10.43
C ARG A 590 -6.01 21.65 -11.72
N ASP A 591 -7.03 21.42 -12.54
CA ASP A 591 -7.23 22.11 -13.83
C ASP A 591 -7.93 23.48 -13.66
N ALA A 592 -8.63 23.71 -12.51
CA ALA A 592 -9.13 25.00 -12.05
C ALA A 592 -8.55 25.32 -10.64
N PRO A 593 -7.24 25.61 -10.53
CA PRO A 593 -6.53 25.61 -9.26
C PRO A 593 -6.83 26.84 -8.39
N LEU A 594 -6.82 26.60 -7.07
CA LEU A 594 -6.86 27.65 -6.04
C LEU A 594 -5.51 27.88 -5.38
N GLY A 595 -4.48 27.15 -5.80
CA GLY A 595 -3.13 27.22 -5.28
C GLY A 595 -2.17 26.29 -6.02
N THR A 596 -0.95 26.20 -5.54
CA THR A 596 -0.01 25.15 -5.91
C THR A 596 -0.27 23.94 -5.03
N TYR A 597 -0.54 22.80 -5.63
CA TYR A 597 -0.75 21.52 -4.99
C TYR A 597 0.49 20.65 -5.15
N LEU A 598 1.03 20.18 -4.04
CA LEU A 598 2.34 19.55 -3.97
C LEU A 598 2.20 18.09 -3.55
N GLY A 599 2.91 17.17 -4.20
CA GLY A 599 3.01 15.78 -3.78
C GLY A 599 3.89 15.55 -2.55
N TRP A 600 4.33 16.62 -1.90
CA TRP A 600 5.24 16.61 -0.75
C TRP A 600 4.88 17.70 0.27
N ASN A 601 5.34 17.51 1.50
CA ASN A 601 5.33 18.50 2.56
C ASN A 601 6.67 18.42 3.30
N ILE A 602 6.97 19.35 4.19
CA ILE A 602 8.24 19.46 4.89
C ILE A 602 8.00 19.32 6.38
N VAL A 603 8.81 18.50 7.07
CA VAL A 603 8.72 18.31 8.52
C VAL A 603 9.10 19.62 9.25
N ALA A 604 8.21 20.06 10.16
CA ALA A 604 8.35 21.32 10.87
C ALA A 604 9.46 21.29 11.93
N ASP A 605 9.60 20.19 12.67
CA ASP A 605 10.53 20.06 13.80
C ASP A 605 10.94 18.59 14.07
N GLY A 606 11.74 18.37 15.11
CA GLY A 606 12.23 17.05 15.51
C GLY A 606 13.37 16.52 14.65
N PHE A 607 13.66 15.21 14.76
CA PHE A 607 14.79 14.56 14.11
C PHE A 607 14.79 14.69 12.58
N HIS A 608 13.62 14.72 11.98
CA HIS A 608 13.46 14.83 10.52
C HIS A 608 13.19 16.26 10.02
N LYS A 609 13.40 17.30 10.84
CA LYS A 609 13.16 18.69 10.47
C LYS A 609 13.77 19.04 9.10
N GLY A 610 13.00 19.71 8.26
CA GLY A 610 13.40 20.13 6.91
C GLY A 610 13.46 19.01 5.88
N LYS A 611 13.15 17.76 6.24
CA LYS A 611 13.03 16.62 5.30
C LYS A 611 11.60 16.48 4.82
N ILE A 612 11.40 15.63 3.79
CA ILE A 612 10.07 15.31 3.32
C ILE A 612 9.22 14.71 4.45
N CYS A 613 7.99 15.22 4.61
CA CYS A 613 7.00 14.77 5.61
C CYS A 613 6.36 13.43 5.20
N ASN A 614 7.18 12.43 4.93
CA ASN A 614 6.80 11.15 4.37
C ASN A 614 5.90 11.34 3.11
N TYR A 615 4.73 10.72 3.05
CA TYR A 615 3.78 10.83 1.94
C TYR A 615 2.64 11.83 2.20
N ALA A 616 2.78 12.74 3.16
CA ALA A 616 1.91 13.89 3.30
C ALA A 616 2.20 14.91 2.19
N ALA A 617 1.15 15.47 1.64
CA ALA A 617 1.20 16.48 0.61
C ALA A 617 0.83 17.86 1.15
N GLY A 618 1.19 18.90 0.42
CA GLY A 618 0.98 20.26 0.83
C GLY A 618 0.28 21.14 -0.20
N MET A 619 -0.22 22.27 0.26
CA MET A 619 -0.82 23.31 -0.57
C MET A 619 -0.24 24.67 -0.21
N VAL A 620 0.01 25.51 -1.23
CA VAL A 620 0.30 26.94 -1.08
C VAL A 620 -0.76 27.72 -1.85
N PRO A 621 -1.71 28.38 -1.17
CA PRO A 621 -2.80 29.12 -1.82
C PRO A 621 -2.28 30.21 -2.76
N PHE A 622 -3.05 30.55 -3.79
CA PHE A 622 -2.84 31.78 -4.55
C PHE A 622 -3.31 33.00 -3.75
N ALA A 623 -2.66 34.13 -3.97
CA ALA A 623 -3.16 35.41 -3.50
C ALA A 623 -4.59 35.65 -4.06
N ARG A 624 -5.47 36.26 -3.26
CA ARG A 624 -6.83 36.59 -3.73
C ARG A 624 -6.80 37.64 -4.82
N THR A 625 -6.02 38.71 -4.60
CA THR A 625 -5.97 39.89 -5.51
C THR A 625 -4.59 40.08 -6.11
N LYS A 626 -4.53 40.81 -7.23
CA LYS A 626 -3.27 41.22 -7.84
C LYS A 626 -2.42 42.06 -6.89
N ALA A 627 -3.03 42.91 -6.08
CA ALA A 627 -2.34 43.74 -5.12
C ALA A 627 -1.63 42.89 -4.05
N GLU A 628 -2.31 41.90 -3.47
CA GLU A 628 -1.73 40.94 -2.51
C GLU A 628 -0.57 40.15 -3.12
N ARG A 629 -0.76 39.67 -4.35
CA ARG A 629 0.27 38.96 -5.08
C ARG A 629 1.55 39.78 -5.23
N MET A 630 1.40 41.04 -5.68
CA MET A 630 2.55 41.91 -5.87
C MET A 630 3.23 42.31 -4.56
N ALA A 631 2.46 42.54 -3.50
CA ALA A 631 3.01 42.85 -2.16
C ALA A 631 3.86 41.68 -1.61
N ASN A 632 3.51 40.43 -1.95
CA ASN A 632 4.23 39.24 -1.53
C ASN A 632 5.33 38.80 -2.52
N ASN A 633 5.54 39.50 -3.64
CA ASN A 633 6.43 39.10 -4.72
C ASN A 633 6.14 37.67 -5.23
N ASP A 634 4.87 37.26 -5.25
CA ASP A 634 4.46 35.95 -5.75
C ASP A 634 4.44 35.95 -7.30
N PRO A 635 5.21 35.07 -7.97
CA PRO A 635 5.22 35.01 -9.43
C PRO A 635 3.95 34.44 -10.02
N ARG A 636 3.15 33.70 -9.24
CA ARG A 636 1.93 33.03 -9.67
C ARG A 636 0.79 34.05 -9.78
N LEU A 637 -0.08 33.93 -10.79
CA LEU A 637 -1.25 34.80 -10.90
C LEU A 637 -2.19 34.64 -9.71
N SER A 638 -2.77 35.74 -9.23
CA SER A 638 -3.84 35.74 -8.21
C SER A 638 -5.13 35.12 -8.73
N LEU A 639 -6.06 34.78 -7.83
CA LEU A 639 -7.39 34.29 -8.20
C LEU A 639 -8.16 35.31 -9.04
N GLU A 640 -8.07 36.60 -8.70
CA GLU A 640 -8.66 37.71 -9.45
C GLU A 640 -8.12 37.77 -10.88
N GLU A 641 -6.82 37.67 -11.10
CA GLU A 641 -6.18 37.68 -12.41
C GLU A 641 -6.53 36.47 -13.27
N ARG A 642 -6.86 35.33 -12.64
CA ARG A 642 -7.21 34.06 -13.32
C ARG A 642 -8.65 33.97 -13.72
N TYR A 643 -9.55 34.31 -12.79
CA TYR A 643 -10.96 34.00 -12.91
C TYR A 643 -11.84 35.24 -12.96
N HIS A 644 -11.28 36.42 -12.70
CA HIS A 644 -11.96 37.71 -12.61
C HIS A 644 -12.94 37.78 -11.43
N ASP A 645 -13.90 36.86 -11.35
CA ASP A 645 -14.94 36.81 -10.32
C ASP A 645 -15.37 35.36 -10.02
N HIS A 646 -16.37 35.20 -9.14
CA HIS A 646 -16.93 33.90 -8.79
C HIS A 646 -17.52 33.18 -10.01
N GLY A 647 -18.21 33.89 -10.90
CA GLY A 647 -18.78 33.29 -12.12
C GLY A 647 -17.71 32.72 -13.04
N GLY A 648 -16.61 33.45 -13.23
CA GLY A 648 -15.46 32.99 -14.02
C GLY A 648 -14.79 31.77 -13.42
N TYR A 649 -14.72 31.67 -12.07
CA TYR A 649 -14.24 30.47 -11.41
C TYR A 649 -15.13 29.24 -11.67
N VAL A 650 -16.46 29.42 -11.51
CA VAL A 650 -17.43 28.34 -11.77
C VAL A 650 -17.34 27.85 -13.23
N GLU A 651 -17.14 28.75 -14.18
CA GLU A 651 -16.99 28.39 -15.60
C GLU A 651 -15.69 27.61 -15.87
N ALA A 652 -14.59 27.96 -15.19
CA ALA A 652 -13.34 27.19 -15.24
C ALA A 652 -13.55 25.76 -14.70
N VAL A 653 -14.28 25.60 -13.59
CA VAL A 653 -14.61 24.27 -13.03
C VAL A 653 -15.49 23.47 -14.00
N LYS A 654 -16.49 24.07 -14.65
CA LYS A 654 -17.31 23.41 -15.67
C LYS A 654 -16.47 22.91 -16.84
N THR A 655 -15.56 23.76 -17.33
CA THR A 655 -14.64 23.41 -18.43
C THR A 655 -13.74 22.23 -18.05
N ALA A 656 -13.15 22.26 -16.85
CA ALA A 656 -12.30 21.18 -16.34
C ALA A 656 -13.10 19.88 -16.16
N ALA A 657 -14.31 19.94 -15.62
CA ALA A 657 -15.19 18.79 -15.44
C ALA A 657 -15.62 18.18 -16.78
N ALA A 658 -16.01 19.01 -17.77
CA ALA A 658 -16.38 18.56 -19.11
C ALA A 658 -15.23 17.81 -19.80
N LYS A 659 -14.00 18.32 -19.68
CA LYS A 659 -12.79 17.66 -20.19
C LYS A 659 -12.57 16.30 -19.52
N ALA A 660 -12.66 16.22 -18.20
CA ALA A 660 -12.45 14.98 -17.45
C ALA A 660 -13.50 13.92 -17.78
N VAL A 661 -14.77 14.34 -17.99
CA VAL A 661 -15.85 13.44 -18.45
C VAL A 661 -15.59 12.94 -19.88
N ALA A 662 -15.22 13.82 -20.79
CA ALA A 662 -14.95 13.48 -22.20
C ALA A 662 -13.79 12.48 -22.33
N GLU A 663 -12.77 12.58 -21.47
CA GLU A 663 -11.63 11.66 -21.45
C GLU A 663 -11.90 10.38 -20.64
N GLY A 664 -13.07 10.26 -19.98
CA GLY A 664 -13.46 9.07 -19.22
C GLY A 664 -12.88 8.97 -17.80
N PHE A 665 -12.37 10.07 -17.23
CA PHE A 665 -11.77 10.09 -15.88
C PHE A 665 -12.69 10.71 -14.82
N LEU A 666 -13.89 11.09 -15.20
CA LEU A 666 -14.91 11.62 -14.30
C LEU A 666 -16.28 11.10 -14.73
N LEU A 667 -17.08 10.60 -13.79
CA LEU A 667 -18.48 10.27 -14.05
C LEU A 667 -19.33 11.54 -14.13
N LYS A 668 -20.40 11.51 -14.92
CA LYS A 668 -21.26 12.69 -15.08
C LYS A 668 -21.87 13.13 -13.74
N GLU A 669 -22.29 12.18 -12.91
CA GLU A 669 -22.87 12.46 -11.60
C GLU A 669 -21.88 13.15 -10.65
N ASP A 670 -20.61 12.78 -10.72
CA ASP A 670 -19.56 13.41 -9.93
C ASP A 670 -19.20 14.80 -10.50
N ALA A 671 -19.23 14.97 -11.83
CA ALA A 671 -19.07 16.29 -12.46
C ALA A 671 -20.15 17.28 -12.02
N ASP A 672 -21.43 16.86 -12.05
CA ASP A 672 -22.56 17.68 -11.62
C ASP A 672 -22.42 18.09 -10.13
N LYS A 673 -21.96 17.20 -9.26
CA LYS A 673 -21.66 17.51 -7.85
C LYS A 673 -20.55 18.54 -7.69
N LEU A 674 -19.43 18.37 -8.41
CA LEU A 674 -18.29 19.29 -8.34
C LEU A 674 -18.67 20.68 -8.83
N ILE A 675 -19.42 20.78 -9.94
CA ILE A 675 -19.92 22.07 -10.46
C ILE A 675 -20.83 22.75 -9.42
N LYS A 676 -21.73 21.99 -8.79
CA LYS A 676 -22.57 22.53 -7.72
C LYS A 676 -21.76 23.01 -6.54
N GLN A 677 -20.78 22.23 -6.06
CA GLN A 677 -19.89 22.64 -4.96
C GLN A 677 -19.12 23.92 -5.28
N ALA A 678 -18.63 24.07 -6.51
CA ALA A 678 -17.97 25.31 -6.95
C ALA A 678 -18.92 26.49 -6.95
N SER A 679 -20.17 26.33 -7.43
CA SER A 679 -21.20 27.34 -7.42
C SER A 679 -21.62 27.77 -6.00
N ASP A 680 -21.60 26.84 -5.06
CA ASP A 680 -21.94 27.08 -3.65
C ASP A 680 -20.73 27.63 -2.84
N SER A 681 -19.52 27.67 -3.45
CA SER A 681 -18.29 28.06 -2.78
C SER A 681 -18.18 29.59 -2.59
N ASN A 682 -17.27 30.01 -1.71
CA ASN A 682 -16.95 31.43 -1.48
C ASN A 682 -15.76 31.94 -2.31
N VAL A 683 -15.28 31.16 -3.30
CA VAL A 683 -14.16 31.56 -4.15
C VAL A 683 -14.53 32.83 -4.94
N LEU A 684 -13.82 33.93 -4.71
CA LEU A 684 -14.05 35.23 -5.30
C LEU A 684 -15.50 35.77 -5.10
N ALA A 685 -16.29 35.22 -4.18
CA ALA A 685 -17.58 35.76 -3.83
C ALA A 685 -17.42 37.21 -3.28
N PRO A 686 -18.35 38.11 -3.56
CA PRO A 686 -18.33 39.45 -2.96
C PRO A 686 -18.26 39.34 -1.44
N GLN A 687 -17.30 40.03 -0.82
CA GLN A 687 -17.29 40.13 0.64
C GLN A 687 -18.57 40.82 1.08
N ALA A 688 -19.36 40.18 1.94
CA ALA A 688 -20.45 40.83 2.61
C ALA A 688 -19.88 42.09 3.29
N THR A 689 -20.24 43.28 2.81
CA THR A 689 -19.90 44.52 3.47
C THR A 689 -20.50 44.45 4.86
N ALA A 690 -19.62 44.36 5.89
CA ALA A 690 -20.08 44.51 7.27
C ALA A 690 -20.81 45.85 7.33
N SER A 691 -22.15 45.82 7.35
CA SER A 691 -22.94 47.00 7.60
C SER A 691 -22.59 47.47 9.00
N ASN A 692 -21.83 48.55 9.07
CA ASN A 692 -21.66 49.33 10.30
C ASN A 692 -23.04 49.84 10.74
N ASN A 693 -23.81 49.01 11.38
CA ASN A 693 -24.90 49.45 12.22
C ASN A 693 -24.39 49.84 13.59
N LEU A 694 -23.64 50.94 13.63
CA LEU A 694 -23.53 51.77 14.82
C LEU A 694 -24.85 52.56 14.93
N ARG A 695 -25.77 52.12 15.74
CA ARG A 695 -26.79 52.93 16.39
C ARG A 695 -26.79 52.64 17.88
#